data_520916eb33e339b1dd16c190963559b3
#
_entry.id   520916eb33e339b1dd16c190963559b3
#
_cell.length_a   1.000
_cell.length_b   1.000
_cell.length_c   1.000
_cell.angle_alpha   90.00
_cell.angle_beta   90.00
_cell.angle_gamma   90.00
#
_symmetry.space_group_name_H-M   'P 1'
#
loop_
_entity.id
_entity.type
_entity.pdbx_description
1 polymer ?
#
loop_
_entity_poly.entity_id
_entity_poly.type
_entity_poly.pdbx_seq_one_letter_code
_entity_poly.pdbx_strand_id
1 'polypeptide(L)'
;MLCLTFTNRAARGMKERIDERFTDRCMDTLYVGNLHRFCSRLLFDNDVVSEISTILDEDDVHDVIEGLLIENIPGGSRGRSLPGNAADYIMARSARLFQEANGFPEETFHRTPEFDVNKKNQDELDAFGLIKVDDFGRCIELDHAAIDAAARRYLEYKTAQHLLDFNDLLLKAWAWLDATPEACGRYAWIQVDEVQDLSPLQLDIVKKLWNDSIDRSVCVYFGDEQQAIFSFMGAKLDTLRALHKTHEIHRLYRNFRSPDYLLNMFNTYAQRVLECDPEFLPKAEKTVARPEGALRAIRTATPQSQLMLLCDLLEGRRPEETTAVIVPSNREADAVSAAFKAQDIEHFKISGSDIFRQNILKAAKAYLSVLKDDFRSAPWAQLVYRLSSKKNLSLKKIRDYLAVEFPRRGLLASDLMLYSTHDEKEPVSALEDFMRAYEGELVVFDTETTGLDIGLDEVIQIAAVKLRAGEVVERLVLYLETEREIPKMLGNIPNPMLEEYEAHRAELVTPEAGFKIFLNFVGYAPVVGHNVEYDANIVNAQYAVLKDQLRRVRGDAAGPDEDVDRTELVRRFDTLKLSHALEPAILKAAGLARLPSHKLKDLIAVLGLEGSNTHKADDDVEATVSLLRWFHAQARPLVELQRRFLSNPSVVRMSDTLRKIVLPMFLEHRNLMYRRMPAADEAILVQVFRQFIEALPNYTDDEGEIENIRKKLPLIYEYLDRVLINTTSQPTLYAQLQRNLVQINSLKEPDLCSSDIVRDRVFISTVHKAKGLEFD
;
A
#
# COMPACT_ATOMS: atom_id res chain seq x y z
N MET A 1 7.50 -0.63 21.85
CA MET A 1 6.15 -0.21 22.29
C MET A 1 5.20 -0.29 21.11
N LEU A 2 3.98 -0.78 21.33
CA LEU A 2 2.98 -0.98 20.28
C LEU A 2 1.69 -0.24 20.68
N CYS A 3 1.29 0.77 19.88
CA CYS A 3 0.06 1.51 20.06
C CYS A 3 -0.88 1.23 18.87
N LEU A 4 -1.98 0.55 19.15
CA LEU A 4 -2.96 0.13 18.17
C LEU A 4 -4.26 0.91 18.35
N THR A 5 -4.87 1.30 17.23
CA THR A 5 -6.19 1.93 17.20
C THR A 5 -7.06 1.28 16.12
N PHE A 6 -8.35 1.60 16.11
CA PHE A 6 -9.26 1.07 15.11
C PHE A 6 -9.14 1.80 13.75
N THR A 7 -8.85 3.11 13.75
CA THR A 7 -8.82 3.92 12.52
C THR A 7 -7.44 4.54 12.26
N ASN A 8 -7.11 4.79 10.99
CA ASN A 8 -5.89 5.51 10.59
C ASN A 8 -5.83 6.92 11.21
N ARG A 9 -6.97 7.57 11.32
CA ARG A 9 -7.09 8.91 11.91
C ARG A 9 -6.73 8.92 13.40
N ALA A 10 -7.28 7.99 14.18
CA ALA A 10 -6.95 7.89 15.60
C ALA A 10 -5.45 7.59 15.80
N ALA A 11 -4.89 6.72 14.96
CA ALA A 11 -3.44 6.43 14.95
C ALA A 11 -2.61 7.70 14.71
N ARG A 12 -3.03 8.52 13.75
CA ARG A 12 -2.35 9.79 13.46
C ARG A 12 -2.41 10.76 14.63
N GLY A 13 -3.61 11.06 15.15
CA GLY A 13 -3.76 11.97 16.28
C GLY A 13 -3.00 11.51 17.53
N MET A 14 -2.87 10.19 17.72
CA MET A 14 -2.01 9.63 18.78
C MET A 14 -0.53 9.92 18.48
N LYS A 15 -0.08 9.68 17.24
CA LYS A 15 1.30 9.92 16.83
C LYS A 15 1.68 11.41 16.94
N GLU A 16 0.86 12.31 16.47
CA GLU A 16 1.07 13.77 16.57
C GLU A 16 1.27 14.21 18.03
N ARG A 17 0.41 13.75 18.94
CA ARG A 17 0.53 14.05 20.38
C ARG A 17 1.78 13.47 21.03
N ILE A 18 2.27 12.34 20.52
CA ILE A 18 3.53 11.74 20.97
C ILE A 18 4.71 12.55 20.46
N ASP A 19 4.71 12.87 19.16
CA ASP A 19 5.79 13.64 18.50
C ASP A 19 5.93 15.05 19.10
N GLU A 20 4.82 15.72 19.44
CA GLU A 20 4.83 17.01 20.14
C GLU A 20 5.50 16.97 21.53
N ARG A 21 5.43 15.84 22.22
CA ARG A 21 5.94 15.72 23.61
C ARG A 21 7.33 15.10 23.72
N PHE A 22 7.79 14.42 22.69
CA PHE A 22 9.00 13.59 22.72
C PHE A 22 9.91 13.89 21.52
N THR A 23 10.29 15.14 21.32
CA THR A 23 11.09 15.64 20.19
C THR A 23 12.52 15.11 20.13
N ASP A 24 13.11 14.68 21.25
CA ASP A 24 14.55 14.38 21.38
C ASP A 24 14.90 12.89 21.53
N ARG A 25 13.96 11.97 21.28
CA ARG A 25 14.20 10.54 21.49
C ARG A 25 14.05 9.75 20.20
N CYS A 26 14.93 8.75 20.04
CA CYS A 26 14.82 7.75 18.98
C CYS A 26 13.47 7.00 19.09
N MET A 27 12.58 7.21 18.14
CA MET A 27 11.23 6.64 18.09
C MET A 27 11.19 5.31 17.32
N ASP A 28 12.34 4.72 16.98
CA ASP A 28 12.46 3.52 16.16
C ASP A 28 11.81 2.28 16.81
N THR A 29 11.68 2.30 18.13
CA THR A 29 11.06 1.22 18.91
C THR A 29 9.57 1.40 19.17
N LEU A 30 8.97 2.48 18.63
CA LEU A 30 7.55 2.78 18.78
C LEU A 30 6.80 2.54 17.46
N TYR A 31 5.78 1.71 17.49
CA TYR A 31 4.80 1.61 16.43
C TYR A 31 3.47 2.24 16.85
N VAL A 32 2.91 3.09 16.00
CA VAL A 32 1.55 3.65 16.14
C VAL A 32 0.80 3.41 14.83
N GLY A 33 -0.33 2.74 14.88
CA GLY A 33 -1.11 2.43 13.68
C GLY A 33 -2.39 1.66 13.95
N ASN A 34 -3.16 1.37 12.89
CA ASN A 34 -4.25 0.42 13.00
C ASN A 34 -3.75 -1.03 12.90
N LEU A 35 -4.58 -1.97 13.35
CA LEU A 35 -4.18 -3.37 13.42
C LEU A 35 -3.94 -4.00 12.04
N HIS A 36 -4.73 -3.67 11.00
CA HIS A 36 -4.52 -4.18 9.63
C HIS A 36 -3.15 -3.75 9.08
N ARG A 37 -2.79 -2.48 9.29
CA ARG A 37 -1.48 -1.97 8.88
C ARG A 37 -0.34 -2.64 9.65
N PHE A 38 -0.54 -2.87 10.94
CA PHE A 38 0.42 -3.61 11.76
C PHE A 38 0.59 -5.05 11.23
N CYS A 39 -0.51 -5.76 10.99
CA CYS A 39 -0.47 -7.12 10.44
C CYS A 39 0.17 -7.17 9.04
N SER A 40 -0.17 -6.21 8.17
CA SER A 40 0.48 -6.07 6.87
C SER A 40 2.01 -5.96 7.01
N ARG A 41 2.47 -5.02 7.85
CA ARG A 41 3.90 -4.86 8.14
C ARG A 41 4.52 -6.15 8.69
N LEU A 42 3.86 -6.77 9.67
CA LEU A 42 4.33 -8.02 10.27
C LEU A 42 4.54 -9.13 9.22
N LEU A 43 3.59 -9.27 8.29
CA LEU A 43 3.65 -10.28 7.23
C LEU A 43 4.75 -10.03 6.21
N PHE A 44 4.93 -8.78 5.78
CA PHE A 44 5.97 -8.41 4.81
C PHE A 44 7.37 -8.40 5.44
N ASP A 45 7.54 -7.85 6.64
CA ASP A 45 8.85 -7.76 7.33
C ASP A 45 9.41 -9.15 7.72
N ASN A 46 8.56 -10.18 7.83
CA ASN A 46 8.96 -11.54 8.16
C ASN A 46 8.84 -12.53 6.99
N ASP A 47 8.72 -12.04 5.75
CA ASP A 47 8.61 -12.86 4.52
C ASP A 47 7.46 -13.90 4.55
N VAL A 48 6.43 -13.68 5.39
CA VAL A 48 5.26 -14.59 5.49
C VAL A 48 4.42 -14.54 4.21
N VAL A 49 4.40 -13.39 3.57
CA VAL A 49 3.82 -13.18 2.25
C VAL A 49 4.91 -12.71 1.30
N SER A 50 4.77 -13.05 0.02
CA SER A 50 5.73 -12.60 -0.99
C SER A 50 5.73 -11.08 -1.08
N GLU A 51 6.90 -10.48 -1.29
CA GLU A 51 7.06 -9.03 -1.50
C GLU A 51 6.26 -8.49 -2.70
N ILE A 52 5.96 -9.35 -3.69
CA ILE A 52 5.11 -9.00 -4.83
C ILE A 52 3.61 -9.02 -4.50
N SER A 53 3.23 -9.45 -3.29
CA SER A 53 1.82 -9.54 -2.91
C SER A 53 1.15 -8.17 -2.97
N THR A 54 -0.06 -8.14 -3.53
CA THR A 54 -0.87 -6.93 -3.70
C THR A 54 -2.13 -7.03 -2.87
N ILE A 55 -2.42 -5.98 -2.08
CA ILE A 55 -3.64 -5.90 -1.29
C ILE A 55 -4.77 -5.37 -2.18
N LEU A 56 -5.86 -6.13 -2.26
CA LEU A 56 -7.07 -5.80 -2.99
C LEU A 56 -7.97 -4.87 -2.15
N ASP A 57 -8.55 -3.87 -2.77
CA ASP A 57 -9.66 -3.14 -2.19
C ASP A 57 -11.00 -3.88 -2.40
N GLU A 58 -12.09 -3.35 -1.84
CA GLU A 58 -13.42 -3.97 -1.89
C GLU A 58 -13.93 -4.13 -3.35
N ASP A 59 -13.67 -3.15 -4.22
CA ASP A 59 -14.11 -3.22 -5.63
C ASP A 59 -13.27 -4.23 -6.42
N ASP A 60 -11.96 -4.33 -6.12
CA ASP A 60 -11.08 -5.32 -6.71
C ASP A 60 -11.46 -6.74 -6.31
N VAL A 61 -11.88 -6.94 -5.06
CA VAL A 61 -12.41 -8.21 -4.56
C VAL A 61 -13.66 -8.58 -5.34
N HIS A 62 -14.60 -7.63 -5.50
CA HIS A 62 -15.81 -7.81 -6.28
C HIS A 62 -15.50 -8.22 -7.73
N ASP A 63 -14.64 -7.47 -8.42
CA ASP A 63 -14.26 -7.73 -9.81
C ASP A 63 -13.60 -9.10 -10.00
N VAL A 64 -12.79 -9.54 -9.03
CA VAL A 64 -12.15 -10.87 -9.05
C VAL A 64 -13.19 -11.97 -8.88
N ILE A 65 -14.07 -11.86 -7.88
CA ILE A 65 -15.10 -12.87 -7.61
C ILE A 65 -16.07 -12.96 -8.80
N GLU A 66 -16.55 -11.83 -9.31
CA GLU A 66 -17.42 -11.79 -10.50
C GLU A 66 -16.73 -12.46 -11.69
N GLY A 67 -15.47 -12.13 -11.95
CA GLY A 67 -14.70 -12.73 -13.05
C GLY A 67 -14.55 -14.25 -12.93
N LEU A 68 -14.32 -14.77 -11.71
CA LEU A 68 -14.24 -16.21 -11.44
C LEU A 68 -15.57 -16.93 -11.68
N LEU A 69 -16.67 -16.29 -11.34
CA LEU A 69 -18.00 -16.85 -11.56
C LEU A 69 -18.38 -16.87 -13.05
N ILE A 70 -18.09 -15.78 -13.80
CA ILE A 70 -18.39 -15.67 -15.23
C ILE A 70 -17.69 -16.76 -16.05
N GLU A 71 -16.49 -17.18 -15.68
CA GLU A 71 -15.75 -18.24 -16.39
C GLU A 71 -16.48 -19.58 -16.42
N ASN A 72 -17.36 -19.84 -15.46
CA ASN A 72 -18.14 -21.07 -15.36
C ASN A 72 -19.50 -21.00 -16.07
N ILE A 73 -19.90 -19.83 -16.58
CA ILE A 73 -21.20 -19.63 -17.18
C ILE A 73 -21.09 -19.76 -18.69
N PRO A 74 -21.70 -20.79 -19.33
CA PRO A 74 -21.76 -20.89 -20.77
C PRO A 74 -22.44 -19.66 -21.38
N GLY A 75 -21.72 -18.88 -22.20
CA GLY A 75 -22.21 -17.65 -22.83
C GLY A 75 -22.09 -16.38 -21.99
N GLY A 76 -21.43 -16.46 -20.82
CA GLY A 76 -21.19 -15.32 -19.92
C GLY A 76 -22.42 -14.84 -19.16
N SER A 77 -22.28 -13.76 -18.39
CA SER A 77 -23.36 -13.21 -17.53
C SER A 77 -24.45 -12.41 -18.28
N ARG A 78 -24.41 -12.36 -19.60
CA ARG A 78 -25.37 -11.60 -20.46
C ARG A 78 -25.46 -10.10 -20.06
N GLY A 79 -24.35 -9.49 -19.62
CA GLY A 79 -24.29 -8.08 -19.23
C GLY A 79 -24.83 -7.79 -17.82
N ARG A 80 -25.08 -8.81 -17.02
CA ARG A 80 -25.44 -8.67 -15.60
C ARG A 80 -24.17 -8.60 -14.74
N SER A 81 -24.20 -7.81 -13.68
CA SER A 81 -23.13 -7.70 -12.70
C SER A 81 -23.51 -8.44 -11.43
N LEU A 82 -22.52 -9.01 -10.75
CA LEU A 82 -22.69 -9.68 -9.48
C LEU A 82 -23.17 -8.66 -8.42
N PRO A 83 -24.23 -8.93 -7.65
CA PRO A 83 -24.61 -8.07 -6.52
C PRO A 83 -23.45 -7.91 -5.52
N GLY A 84 -23.16 -6.68 -5.08
CA GLY A 84 -22.04 -6.40 -4.18
C GLY A 84 -22.08 -7.21 -2.89
N ASN A 85 -23.25 -7.35 -2.28
CA ASN A 85 -23.46 -8.17 -1.08
C ASN A 85 -23.22 -9.68 -1.31
N ALA A 86 -23.36 -10.18 -2.55
CA ALA A 86 -23.00 -11.56 -2.87
C ALA A 86 -21.48 -11.76 -2.90
N ALA A 87 -20.74 -10.79 -3.43
CA ALA A 87 -19.28 -10.80 -3.37
C ALA A 87 -18.78 -10.75 -1.92
N ASP A 88 -19.35 -9.88 -1.10
CA ASP A 88 -19.02 -9.79 0.34
C ASP A 88 -19.32 -11.11 1.08
N TYR A 89 -20.42 -11.77 0.74
CA TYR A 89 -20.77 -13.06 1.31
C TYR A 89 -19.76 -14.16 0.92
N ILE A 90 -19.36 -14.23 -0.35
CA ILE A 90 -18.36 -15.18 -0.85
C ILE A 90 -16.99 -14.90 -0.22
N MET A 91 -16.58 -13.63 -0.11
CA MET A 91 -15.35 -13.23 0.57
C MET A 91 -15.34 -13.66 2.04
N ALA A 92 -16.41 -13.37 2.77
CA ALA A 92 -16.54 -13.78 4.17
C ALA A 92 -16.52 -15.31 4.34
N ARG A 93 -17.16 -16.05 3.41
CA ARG A 93 -17.14 -17.51 3.42
C ARG A 93 -15.73 -18.04 3.12
N SER A 94 -14.97 -17.40 2.23
CA SER A 94 -13.58 -17.79 1.96
C SER A 94 -12.68 -17.59 3.18
N ALA A 95 -12.87 -16.50 3.92
CA ALA A 95 -12.17 -16.25 5.18
C ALA A 95 -12.47 -17.34 6.22
N ARG A 96 -13.74 -17.73 6.34
CA ARG A 96 -14.15 -18.80 7.25
C ARG A 96 -13.59 -20.17 6.85
N LEU A 97 -13.58 -20.51 5.56
CA LEU A 97 -12.95 -21.74 5.08
C LEU A 97 -11.45 -21.79 5.41
N PHE A 98 -10.76 -20.66 5.30
CA PHE A 98 -9.36 -20.56 5.72
C PHE A 98 -9.21 -20.81 7.24
N GLN A 99 -10.06 -20.23 8.05
CA GLN A 99 -10.05 -20.40 9.50
C GLN A 99 -10.33 -21.86 9.91
N GLU A 100 -11.36 -22.49 9.32
CA GLU A 100 -11.68 -23.89 9.53
C GLU A 100 -10.51 -24.83 9.19
N ALA A 101 -9.80 -24.54 8.08
CA ALA A 101 -8.66 -25.34 7.64
C ALA A 101 -7.40 -25.16 8.50
N ASN A 102 -7.24 -24.05 9.20
CA ASN A 102 -6.06 -23.69 9.99
C ASN A 102 -6.32 -23.73 11.51
N GLY A 103 -7.42 -24.33 11.97
CA GLY A 103 -7.65 -24.61 13.38
C GLY A 103 -7.90 -23.38 14.25
N PHE A 104 -8.47 -22.32 13.69
CA PHE A 104 -8.83 -21.13 14.47
C PHE A 104 -9.92 -21.44 15.51
N PRO A 105 -9.91 -20.77 16.69
CA PRO A 105 -10.99 -20.88 17.65
C PRO A 105 -12.32 -20.38 17.05
N GLU A 106 -13.44 -21.08 17.30
CA GLU A 106 -14.74 -20.74 16.72
C GLU A 106 -15.21 -19.31 17.05
N GLU A 107 -14.88 -18.82 18.23
CA GLU A 107 -15.20 -17.43 18.65
C GLU A 107 -14.52 -16.37 17.78
N THR A 108 -13.41 -16.71 17.11
CA THR A 108 -12.67 -15.82 16.21
C THR A 108 -13.15 -15.89 14.78
N PHE A 109 -14.08 -16.80 14.47
CA PHE A 109 -14.56 -17.00 13.09
C PHE A 109 -15.16 -15.72 12.52
N HIS A 110 -14.80 -15.47 11.27
CA HIS A 110 -15.34 -14.33 10.52
C HIS A 110 -16.85 -14.44 10.40
N ARG A 111 -17.56 -13.35 10.74
CA ARG A 111 -19.02 -13.31 10.61
C ARG A 111 -19.37 -13.26 9.14
N THR A 112 -20.12 -14.27 8.67
CA THR A 112 -20.73 -14.21 7.35
C THR A 112 -21.90 -13.21 7.43
N PRO A 113 -21.94 -12.18 6.59
CA PRO A 113 -23.06 -11.24 6.58
C PRO A 113 -24.36 -11.97 6.25
N GLU A 114 -25.47 -11.49 6.78
CA GLU A 114 -26.78 -11.97 6.36
C GLU A 114 -27.03 -11.57 4.91
N PHE A 115 -27.44 -12.52 4.09
CA PHE A 115 -27.68 -12.29 2.68
C PHE A 115 -29.01 -12.96 2.28
N ASP A 116 -30.02 -12.14 2.01
CA ASP A 116 -31.31 -12.61 1.61
C ASP A 116 -31.51 -12.49 0.10
N VAL A 117 -32.07 -13.55 -0.50
CA VAL A 117 -32.53 -13.51 -1.87
C VAL A 117 -33.86 -12.77 -1.91
N ASN A 118 -33.91 -11.71 -2.71
CA ASN A 118 -35.14 -10.92 -2.90
C ASN A 118 -35.36 -10.64 -4.40
N LYS A 119 -36.51 -10.09 -4.74
CA LYS A 119 -36.90 -9.83 -6.16
C LYS A 119 -35.93 -8.90 -6.92
N LYS A 120 -35.09 -8.12 -6.21
CA LYS A 120 -34.15 -7.19 -6.86
C LYS A 120 -32.87 -7.87 -7.26
N ASN A 121 -32.44 -8.92 -6.57
CA ASN A 121 -31.17 -9.62 -6.81
C ASN A 121 -31.33 -11.05 -7.31
N GLN A 122 -32.58 -11.58 -7.36
CA GLN A 122 -32.83 -12.97 -7.76
C GLN A 122 -32.33 -13.27 -9.17
N ASP A 123 -32.64 -12.42 -10.12
CA ASP A 123 -32.28 -12.62 -11.53
C ASP A 123 -30.76 -12.57 -11.76
N GLU A 124 -30.04 -11.69 -11.02
CA GLU A 124 -28.60 -11.62 -11.04
C GLU A 124 -27.97 -12.86 -10.40
N LEU A 125 -28.46 -13.28 -9.23
CA LEU A 125 -27.93 -14.45 -8.52
C LEU A 125 -28.16 -15.75 -9.30
N ASP A 126 -29.31 -15.89 -9.97
CA ASP A 126 -29.59 -17.01 -10.85
C ASP A 126 -28.64 -17.03 -12.05
N ALA A 127 -28.38 -15.85 -12.65
CA ALA A 127 -27.43 -15.72 -13.76
C ALA A 127 -25.99 -16.14 -13.38
N PHE A 128 -25.63 -16.02 -12.09
CA PHE A 128 -24.34 -16.47 -11.56
C PHE A 128 -24.38 -17.88 -10.94
N GLY A 129 -25.55 -18.56 -10.96
CA GLY A 129 -25.73 -19.91 -10.44
C GLY A 129 -25.57 -20.00 -8.91
N LEU A 130 -25.93 -18.94 -8.18
CA LEU A 130 -25.78 -18.86 -6.73
C LEU A 130 -27.04 -19.16 -5.95
N ILE A 131 -28.14 -19.50 -6.64
CA ILE A 131 -29.42 -19.87 -6.04
C ILE A 131 -29.95 -21.19 -6.61
N LYS A 132 -30.76 -21.86 -5.80
CA LYS A 132 -31.56 -23.00 -6.23
C LYS A 132 -32.97 -22.52 -6.58
N VAL A 133 -33.45 -22.89 -7.74
CA VAL A 133 -34.80 -22.60 -8.21
C VAL A 133 -35.63 -23.88 -8.26
N ASP A 134 -36.93 -23.77 -7.97
CA ASP A 134 -37.87 -24.87 -8.12
C ASP A 134 -38.20 -25.15 -9.60
N ASP A 135 -38.95 -26.23 -9.86
CA ASP A 135 -39.37 -26.63 -11.21
C ASP A 135 -40.20 -25.57 -11.94
N PHE A 136 -40.65 -24.54 -11.25
CA PHE A 136 -41.43 -23.41 -11.77
C PHE A 136 -40.60 -22.15 -11.94
N GLY A 137 -39.27 -22.22 -11.73
CA GLY A 137 -38.34 -21.07 -11.85
C GLY A 137 -38.44 -20.07 -10.68
N ARG A 138 -39.06 -20.46 -9.55
CA ARG A 138 -39.08 -19.64 -8.33
C ARG A 138 -37.86 -19.95 -7.46
N CYS A 139 -37.21 -18.91 -6.94
CA CYS A 139 -36.12 -19.08 -6.00
C CYS A 139 -36.61 -19.71 -4.70
N ILE A 140 -35.88 -20.71 -4.22
CA ILE A 140 -36.14 -21.37 -2.94
C ILE A 140 -35.14 -20.88 -1.88
N GLU A 141 -33.86 -20.92 -2.20
CA GLU A 141 -32.79 -20.59 -1.25
C GLU A 141 -31.45 -20.32 -1.97
N LEU A 142 -30.48 -19.78 -1.22
CA LEU A 142 -29.09 -19.71 -1.69
C LEU A 142 -28.51 -21.11 -1.91
N ASP A 143 -27.76 -21.30 -2.99
CA ASP A 143 -27.00 -22.53 -3.19
C ASP A 143 -25.66 -22.45 -2.41
N HIS A 144 -25.69 -22.91 -1.16
CA HIS A 144 -24.51 -22.92 -0.30
C HIS A 144 -23.34 -23.74 -0.88
N ALA A 145 -23.61 -24.78 -1.67
CA ALA A 145 -22.57 -25.57 -2.31
C ALA A 145 -21.87 -24.79 -3.42
N ALA A 146 -22.64 -24.06 -4.23
CA ALA A 146 -22.10 -23.17 -5.26
C ALA A 146 -21.29 -22.02 -4.64
N ILE A 147 -21.78 -21.45 -3.54
CA ILE A 147 -21.08 -20.40 -2.79
C ILE A 147 -19.76 -20.91 -2.20
N ASP A 148 -19.76 -22.09 -1.58
CA ASP A 148 -18.54 -22.71 -1.04
C ASP A 148 -17.53 -23.02 -2.14
N ALA A 149 -17.98 -23.48 -3.31
CA ALA A 149 -17.12 -23.69 -4.47
C ALA A 149 -16.51 -22.36 -4.97
N ALA A 150 -17.31 -21.30 -5.06
CA ALA A 150 -16.84 -19.96 -5.42
C ALA A 150 -15.83 -19.42 -4.40
N ALA A 151 -16.09 -19.59 -3.11
CA ALA A 151 -15.20 -19.15 -2.03
C ALA A 151 -13.85 -19.90 -2.05
N ARG A 152 -13.84 -21.20 -2.31
CA ARG A 152 -12.59 -22.00 -2.48
C ARG A 152 -11.80 -21.54 -3.70
N ARG A 153 -12.46 -21.33 -4.84
CA ARG A 153 -11.81 -20.82 -6.05
C ARG A 153 -11.23 -19.43 -5.84
N TYR A 154 -11.92 -18.56 -5.11
CA TYR A 154 -11.41 -17.25 -4.77
C TYR A 154 -10.15 -17.34 -3.89
N LEU A 155 -10.14 -18.23 -2.89
CA LEU A 155 -8.98 -18.46 -2.03
C LEU A 155 -7.78 -19.01 -2.82
N GLU A 156 -8.02 -19.99 -3.69
CA GLU A 156 -7.00 -20.58 -4.58
C GLU A 156 -6.44 -19.53 -5.54
N TYR A 157 -7.30 -18.72 -6.16
CA TYR A 157 -6.90 -17.67 -7.08
C TYR A 157 -6.03 -16.60 -6.39
N LYS A 158 -6.44 -16.12 -5.21
CA LYS A 158 -5.62 -15.17 -4.43
C LYS A 158 -4.23 -15.73 -4.16
N THR A 159 -4.17 -16.99 -3.74
CA THR A 159 -2.91 -17.66 -3.43
C THR A 159 -2.02 -17.75 -4.67
N ALA A 160 -2.57 -18.19 -5.80
CA ALA A 160 -1.84 -18.35 -7.06
C ALA A 160 -1.36 -17.02 -7.66
N GLN A 161 -2.08 -15.92 -7.43
CA GLN A 161 -1.79 -14.60 -7.99
C GLN A 161 -1.12 -13.63 -6.98
N HIS A 162 -0.67 -14.11 -5.84
CA HIS A 162 -0.10 -13.29 -4.76
C HIS A 162 -1.00 -12.11 -4.37
N LEU A 163 -2.31 -12.35 -4.27
CA LEU A 163 -3.29 -11.34 -3.89
C LEU A 163 -3.70 -11.55 -2.43
N LEU A 164 -3.91 -10.45 -1.73
CA LEU A 164 -4.39 -10.42 -0.35
C LEU A 164 -5.62 -9.50 -0.29
N ASP A 165 -6.66 -9.90 0.41
CA ASP A 165 -7.69 -8.95 0.85
C ASP A 165 -7.44 -8.53 2.31
N PHE A 166 -8.25 -7.62 2.83
CA PHE A 166 -8.07 -7.14 4.20
C PHE A 166 -8.23 -8.24 5.26
N ASN A 167 -9.05 -9.26 4.99
CA ASN A 167 -9.19 -10.40 5.90
C ASN A 167 -7.91 -11.23 5.93
N ASP A 168 -7.26 -11.43 4.78
CA ASP A 168 -6.01 -12.19 4.69
C ASP A 168 -4.91 -11.61 5.59
N LEU A 169 -4.86 -10.29 5.74
CA LEU A 169 -3.86 -9.64 6.60
C LEU A 169 -4.00 -10.10 8.06
N LEU A 170 -5.23 -10.18 8.56
CA LEU A 170 -5.50 -10.65 9.92
C LEU A 170 -5.33 -12.17 10.05
N LEU A 171 -5.89 -12.93 9.11
CA LEU A 171 -5.87 -14.39 9.13
C LEU A 171 -4.45 -14.95 9.05
N LYS A 172 -3.66 -14.44 8.12
CA LYS A 172 -2.27 -14.89 7.94
C LYS A 172 -1.38 -14.44 9.10
N ALA A 173 -1.59 -13.23 9.64
CA ALA A 173 -0.87 -12.76 10.83
C ALA A 173 -1.19 -13.63 12.05
N TRP A 174 -2.46 -13.97 12.26
CA TRP A 174 -2.86 -14.87 13.33
C TRP A 174 -2.21 -16.26 13.18
N ALA A 175 -2.32 -16.87 11.99
CA ALA A 175 -1.76 -18.19 11.71
C ALA A 175 -0.23 -18.23 11.88
N TRP A 176 0.45 -17.15 11.45
CA TRP A 176 1.90 -17.06 11.62
C TRP A 176 2.30 -16.89 13.10
N LEU A 177 1.60 -16.05 13.86
CA LEU A 177 1.85 -15.90 15.30
C LEU A 177 1.57 -17.19 16.07
N ASP A 178 0.58 -17.98 15.66
CA ASP A 178 0.28 -19.28 16.25
C ASP A 178 1.38 -20.31 15.98
N ALA A 179 1.91 -20.30 14.75
CA ALA A 179 2.99 -21.20 14.33
C ALA A 179 4.39 -20.76 14.82
N THR A 180 4.56 -19.52 15.28
CA THR A 180 5.85 -18.92 15.62
C THR A 180 5.79 -18.26 17.01
N PRO A 181 5.72 -19.05 18.10
CA PRO A 181 5.61 -18.52 19.46
C PRO A 181 6.73 -17.57 19.87
N GLU A 182 7.93 -17.70 19.29
CA GLU A 182 9.08 -16.83 19.53
C GLU A 182 8.89 -15.41 18.93
N ALA A 183 7.94 -15.26 18.02
CA ALA A 183 7.55 -13.93 17.54
C ALA A 183 6.61 -13.19 18.50
N CYS A 184 6.01 -13.91 19.45
CA CYS A 184 5.15 -13.37 20.48
C CYS A 184 5.98 -12.73 21.61
N GLY A 185 5.39 -11.77 22.34
CA GLY A 185 6.05 -11.19 23.50
C GLY A 185 7.18 -10.20 23.18
N ARG A 186 7.32 -9.73 21.96
CA ARG A 186 8.37 -8.75 21.59
C ARG A 186 8.15 -7.35 22.14
N TYR A 187 6.95 -7.05 22.63
CA TYR A 187 6.56 -5.70 23.07
C TYR A 187 6.43 -5.63 24.58
N ALA A 188 7.25 -4.79 25.20
CA ALA A 188 7.15 -4.52 26.65
C ALA A 188 5.88 -3.71 27.00
N TRP A 189 5.32 -2.97 26.05
CA TRP A 189 4.09 -2.20 26.22
C TRP A 189 3.22 -2.30 25.00
N ILE A 190 1.97 -2.75 25.17
CA ILE A 190 0.93 -2.75 24.15
C ILE A 190 -0.22 -1.87 24.63
N GLN A 191 -0.64 -0.94 23.81
CA GLN A 191 -1.79 -0.08 24.06
C GLN A 191 -2.79 -0.23 22.91
N VAL A 192 -4.05 -0.50 23.26
CA VAL A 192 -5.13 -0.67 22.31
C VAL A 192 -6.22 0.35 22.59
N ASP A 193 -6.50 1.23 21.65
CA ASP A 193 -7.55 2.23 21.74
C ASP A 193 -8.80 1.78 20.97
N GLU A 194 -10.00 2.25 21.39
CA GLU A 194 -11.30 1.89 20.82
C GLU A 194 -11.52 0.36 20.80
N VAL A 195 -11.17 -0.34 21.87
CA VAL A 195 -11.22 -1.83 21.91
C VAL A 195 -12.63 -2.39 21.66
N GLN A 196 -13.69 -1.62 21.94
CA GLN A 196 -15.08 -2.01 21.69
C GLN A 196 -15.40 -2.21 20.19
N ASP A 197 -14.57 -1.68 19.30
CA ASP A 197 -14.75 -1.81 17.84
C ASP A 197 -13.96 -2.99 17.25
N LEU A 198 -13.10 -3.64 18.02
CA LEU A 198 -12.32 -4.79 17.56
C LEU A 198 -13.17 -6.05 17.44
N SER A 199 -12.93 -6.81 16.37
CA SER A 199 -13.47 -8.16 16.24
C SER A 199 -12.75 -9.14 17.19
N PRO A 200 -13.37 -10.30 17.51
CA PRO A 200 -12.72 -11.33 18.31
C PRO A 200 -11.37 -11.78 17.76
N LEU A 201 -11.22 -11.92 16.44
CA LEU A 201 -9.97 -12.26 15.78
C LEU A 201 -8.89 -11.20 16.02
N GLN A 202 -9.26 -9.93 15.89
CA GLN A 202 -8.33 -8.82 16.13
C GLN A 202 -7.84 -8.78 17.57
N LEU A 203 -8.75 -9.02 18.52
CA LEU A 203 -8.39 -9.08 19.94
C LEU A 203 -7.49 -10.29 20.23
N ASP A 204 -7.73 -11.44 19.59
CA ASP A 204 -6.92 -12.63 19.79
C ASP A 204 -5.48 -12.45 19.21
N ILE A 205 -5.34 -11.72 18.09
CA ILE A 205 -4.02 -11.30 17.60
C ILE A 205 -3.28 -10.45 18.63
N VAL A 206 -3.97 -9.48 19.27
CA VAL A 206 -3.37 -8.65 20.32
C VAL A 206 -2.93 -9.51 21.50
N LYS A 207 -3.75 -10.48 21.94
CA LYS A 207 -3.41 -11.42 23.01
C LYS A 207 -2.18 -12.26 22.68
N LYS A 208 -2.04 -12.73 21.43
CA LYS A 208 -0.84 -13.47 20.97
C LYS A 208 0.41 -12.60 20.96
N LEU A 209 0.28 -11.32 20.61
CA LEU A 209 1.40 -10.36 20.65
C LEU A 209 1.84 -10.06 22.09
N TRP A 210 0.92 -10.11 23.04
CA TRP A 210 1.18 -9.95 24.44
C TRP A 210 1.45 -11.30 25.10
N ASN A 211 2.64 -11.47 25.66
CA ASN A 211 3.00 -12.66 26.39
C ASN A 211 3.19 -12.31 27.88
N ASP A 212 2.28 -12.79 28.72
CA ASP A 212 2.30 -12.58 30.17
C ASP A 212 3.47 -13.28 30.88
N SER A 213 4.18 -14.21 30.21
CA SER A 213 5.39 -14.83 30.74
C SER A 213 6.62 -13.92 30.76
N ILE A 214 6.55 -12.74 30.13
CA ILE A 214 7.59 -11.71 30.21
C ILE A 214 7.29 -10.82 31.42
N ASP A 215 8.06 -10.94 32.47
CA ASP A 215 7.92 -10.28 33.81
C ASP A 215 7.67 -8.75 33.81
N ARG A 216 7.58 -8.07 32.67
CA ARG A 216 7.38 -6.63 32.54
C ARG A 216 6.55 -6.21 31.34
N SER A 217 5.87 -7.12 30.67
CA SER A 217 5.00 -6.77 29.55
C SER A 217 3.65 -6.28 30.07
N VAL A 218 3.22 -5.10 29.61
CA VAL A 218 1.96 -4.47 30.00
C VAL A 218 1.07 -4.34 28.77
N CYS A 219 -0.19 -4.78 28.86
CA CYS A 219 -1.22 -4.56 27.85
C CYS A 219 -2.36 -3.71 28.43
N VAL A 220 -2.63 -2.56 27.81
CA VAL A 220 -3.65 -1.61 28.25
C VAL A 220 -4.71 -1.46 27.16
N TYR A 221 -5.97 -1.64 27.52
CA TYR A 221 -7.13 -1.49 26.64
C TYR A 221 -7.91 -0.24 27.02
N PHE A 222 -8.18 0.64 26.06
CA PHE A 222 -9.05 1.80 26.22
C PHE A 222 -10.32 1.56 25.41
N GLY A 223 -11.47 1.87 25.96
CA GLY A 223 -12.74 1.70 25.27
C GLY A 223 -13.94 2.20 26.06
N ASP A 224 -15.06 2.30 25.34
CA ASP A 224 -16.34 2.74 25.86
C ASP A 224 -17.46 1.89 25.26
N GLU A 225 -18.16 1.10 26.09
CA GLU A 225 -19.27 0.23 25.64
C GLU A 225 -20.40 1.03 24.96
N GLN A 226 -20.63 2.27 25.39
CA GLN A 226 -21.69 3.14 24.85
C GLN A 226 -21.37 3.64 23.43
N GLN A 227 -20.09 3.58 23.02
CA GLN A 227 -19.62 3.94 21.69
C GLN A 227 -19.47 2.76 20.71
N ALA A 228 -19.93 1.57 21.08
CA ALA A 228 -19.84 0.35 20.25
C ALA A 228 -20.88 0.36 19.13
N ILE A 229 -20.66 1.13 18.07
CA ILE A 229 -21.60 1.27 16.93
C ILE A 229 -21.22 0.42 15.70
N PHE A 230 -20.10 -0.34 15.74
CA PHE A 230 -19.60 -1.16 14.63
C PHE A 230 -19.92 -2.67 14.78
N SER A 231 -20.98 -3.03 15.49
CA SER A 231 -21.38 -4.43 15.64
C SER A 231 -21.67 -5.14 14.32
N PHE A 232 -22.13 -4.43 13.30
CA PHE A 232 -22.33 -4.95 11.94
C PHE A 232 -21.01 -5.33 11.22
N MET A 233 -19.86 -4.79 11.66
CA MET A 233 -18.52 -5.15 11.17
C MET A 233 -17.88 -6.29 11.98
N GLY A 234 -18.61 -6.94 12.89
CA GLY A 234 -18.15 -8.08 13.66
C GLY A 234 -17.63 -7.76 15.07
N ALA A 235 -17.67 -6.50 15.50
CA ALA A 235 -17.40 -6.14 16.89
C ALA A 235 -18.47 -6.79 17.82
N LYS A 236 -18.02 -7.38 18.94
CA LYS A 236 -18.91 -8.03 19.92
C LYS A 236 -18.71 -7.42 21.30
N LEU A 237 -19.75 -6.83 21.89
CA LEU A 237 -19.74 -6.30 23.26
C LEU A 237 -19.35 -7.35 24.31
N ASP A 238 -19.74 -8.61 24.10
CA ASP A 238 -19.38 -9.70 24.99
C ASP A 238 -17.87 -9.91 25.09
N THR A 239 -17.12 -9.57 24.03
CA THR A 239 -15.66 -9.62 24.00
C THR A 239 -15.07 -8.57 24.97
N LEU A 240 -15.60 -7.34 24.96
CA LEU A 240 -15.21 -6.30 25.91
C LEU A 240 -15.57 -6.67 27.35
N ARG A 241 -16.76 -7.20 27.57
CA ARG A 241 -17.21 -7.69 28.88
C ARG A 241 -16.36 -8.85 29.42
N ALA A 242 -15.81 -9.68 28.53
CA ALA A 242 -14.87 -10.72 28.91
C ALA A 242 -13.54 -10.16 29.40
N LEU A 243 -13.05 -9.06 28.81
CA LEU A 243 -11.86 -8.35 29.30
C LEU A 243 -12.07 -7.81 30.72
N HIS A 244 -13.25 -7.30 31.03
CA HIS A 244 -13.59 -6.82 32.37
C HIS A 244 -13.47 -7.90 33.46
N LYS A 245 -13.60 -9.18 33.09
CA LYS A 245 -13.48 -10.31 34.04
C LYS A 245 -12.05 -10.75 34.29
N THR A 246 -11.13 -10.41 33.38
CA THR A 246 -9.76 -10.95 33.34
C THR A 246 -8.69 -9.89 33.57
N HIS A 247 -9.04 -8.60 33.54
CA HIS A 247 -8.11 -7.48 33.65
C HIS A 247 -8.53 -6.54 34.77
N GLU A 248 -7.57 -5.82 35.34
CA GLU A 248 -7.83 -4.73 36.29
C GLU A 248 -8.51 -3.58 35.53
N ILE A 249 -9.60 -3.05 36.13
CA ILE A 249 -10.41 -2.01 35.54
C ILE A 249 -10.11 -0.66 36.17
N HIS A 250 -9.65 0.27 35.32
CA HIS A 250 -9.50 1.67 35.69
C HIS A 250 -10.54 2.50 34.94
N ARG A 251 -11.29 3.35 35.65
CA ARG A 251 -12.36 4.16 35.09
C ARG A 251 -11.97 5.62 34.99
N LEU A 252 -12.17 6.20 33.81
CA LEU A 252 -11.94 7.62 33.53
C LEU A 252 -13.25 8.37 33.67
N TYR A 253 -13.49 8.97 34.82
CA TYR A 253 -14.74 9.69 35.12
C TYR A 253 -14.73 11.16 34.71
N ARG A 254 -13.57 11.75 34.50
CA ARG A 254 -13.43 13.18 34.24
C ARG A 254 -13.50 13.46 32.75
N ASN A 255 -14.51 14.23 32.32
CA ASN A 255 -14.69 14.64 30.94
C ASN A 255 -14.19 16.09 30.76
N PHE A 256 -13.15 16.28 29.96
CA PHE A 256 -12.54 17.56 29.65
C PHE A 256 -13.02 18.18 28.33
N ARG A 257 -13.72 17.40 27.51
CA ARG A 257 -14.17 17.79 26.18
C ARG A 257 -15.43 18.63 26.22
N SER A 258 -16.49 18.08 26.80
CA SER A 258 -17.82 18.64 26.73
C SER A 258 -18.14 19.50 27.98
N PRO A 259 -18.80 20.66 27.81
CA PRO A 259 -19.30 21.41 28.95
C PRO A 259 -20.40 20.64 29.70
N ASP A 260 -20.60 21.01 30.98
CA ASP A 260 -21.50 20.32 31.89
C ASP A 260 -22.95 20.24 31.39
N TYR A 261 -23.49 21.26 30.76
CA TYR A 261 -24.85 21.27 30.25
C TYR A 261 -25.09 20.25 29.10
N LEU A 262 -24.08 20.02 28.25
CA LEU A 262 -24.13 18.97 27.22
C LEU A 262 -24.00 17.59 27.84
N LEU A 263 -22.98 17.41 28.72
CA LEU A 263 -22.74 16.13 29.35
C LEU A 263 -23.92 15.69 30.22
N ASN A 264 -24.58 16.61 30.92
CA ASN A 264 -25.79 16.32 31.69
C ASN A 264 -26.95 15.84 30.82
N MET A 265 -27.09 16.38 29.61
CA MET A 265 -28.07 15.90 28.63
C MET A 265 -27.75 14.45 28.21
N PHE A 266 -26.51 14.17 27.85
CA PHE A 266 -26.08 12.83 27.47
C PHE A 266 -26.23 11.82 28.62
N ASN A 267 -25.79 12.19 29.81
CA ASN A 267 -25.93 11.35 31.00
C ASN A 267 -27.42 11.06 31.33
N THR A 268 -28.30 12.06 31.17
CA THR A 268 -29.74 11.87 31.37
C THR A 268 -30.32 10.86 30.34
N TYR A 269 -29.88 10.95 29.09
CA TYR A 269 -30.27 9.98 28.07
C TYR A 269 -29.74 8.58 28.38
N ALA A 270 -28.47 8.47 28.75
CA ALA A 270 -27.82 7.22 29.12
C ALA A 270 -28.54 6.52 30.30
N GLN A 271 -28.93 7.28 31.34
CA GLN A 271 -29.67 6.73 32.45
C GLN A 271 -31.10 6.30 32.11
N ARG A 272 -31.85 7.15 31.36
CA ARG A 272 -33.31 6.95 31.17
C ARG A 272 -33.62 6.04 29.98
N VAL A 273 -32.76 6.00 28.97
CA VAL A 273 -33.02 5.29 27.70
C VAL A 273 -32.11 4.07 27.55
N LEU A 274 -30.84 4.20 27.91
CA LEU A 274 -29.87 3.11 27.82
C LEU A 274 -29.72 2.32 29.13
N GLU A 275 -30.45 2.74 30.19
CA GLU A 275 -30.43 2.08 31.51
C GLU A 275 -29.02 1.94 32.12
N CYS A 276 -28.13 2.89 31.78
CA CYS A 276 -26.77 2.90 32.32
C CYS A 276 -26.77 3.27 33.80
N ASP A 277 -25.96 2.57 34.58
CA ASP A 277 -25.77 2.89 35.99
C ASP A 277 -25.13 4.29 36.16
N PRO A 278 -25.74 5.19 36.95
CA PRO A 278 -25.23 6.55 37.20
C PRO A 278 -23.78 6.61 37.70
N GLU A 279 -23.36 5.57 38.44
CA GLU A 279 -21.99 5.48 38.95
C GLU A 279 -20.94 5.41 37.86
N PHE A 280 -21.31 4.94 36.65
CA PHE A 280 -20.38 4.77 35.53
C PHE A 280 -20.39 5.94 34.56
N LEU A 281 -21.18 6.98 34.81
CA LEU A 281 -21.27 8.12 33.90
C LEU A 281 -20.19 9.18 34.19
N PRO A 282 -19.61 9.77 33.14
CA PRO A 282 -18.55 10.76 33.30
C PRO A 282 -19.08 12.08 33.90
N LYS A 283 -18.18 12.82 34.59
CA LYS A 283 -18.43 14.13 35.17
C LYS A 283 -17.68 15.21 34.40
N ALA A 284 -18.35 16.30 34.08
CA ALA A 284 -17.71 17.41 33.36
C ALA A 284 -16.73 18.16 34.26
N GLU A 285 -15.55 18.45 33.73
CA GLU A 285 -14.58 19.37 34.33
C GLU A 285 -14.83 20.82 33.91
N LYS A 286 -15.44 21.03 32.75
CA LYS A 286 -15.80 22.36 32.25
C LYS A 286 -17.21 22.73 32.74
N THR A 287 -17.28 23.62 33.70
CA THR A 287 -18.53 24.27 34.10
C THR A 287 -18.66 25.60 33.37
N VAL A 288 -19.58 25.67 32.45
CA VAL A 288 -19.81 26.85 31.61
C VAL A 288 -21.27 27.20 31.67
N ALA A 289 -21.58 28.49 31.85
CA ALA A 289 -22.97 28.98 31.77
C ALA A 289 -23.54 28.58 30.38
N ARG A 290 -24.68 27.88 30.41
CA ARG A 290 -25.34 27.47 29.17
C ARG A 290 -25.75 28.69 28.36
N PRO A 291 -25.22 28.88 27.13
CA PRO A 291 -25.66 29.96 26.27
C PRO A 291 -27.14 29.84 25.92
N GLU A 292 -27.82 30.96 25.77
CA GLU A 292 -29.20 30.96 25.32
C GLU A 292 -29.30 30.30 23.93
N GLY A 293 -30.19 29.32 23.79
CA GLY A 293 -30.36 28.59 22.57
C GLY A 293 -29.27 27.55 22.25
N ALA A 294 -28.32 27.23 23.17
CA ALA A 294 -27.29 26.24 22.98
C ALA A 294 -27.84 24.82 22.69
N LEU A 295 -29.02 24.50 23.23
CA LEU A 295 -29.73 23.23 22.94
C LEU A 295 -31.11 23.56 22.42
N ARG A 296 -31.39 23.18 21.17
CA ARG A 296 -32.67 23.41 20.51
C ARG A 296 -33.21 22.10 19.94
N ALA A 297 -34.47 21.84 20.17
CA ALA A 297 -35.22 20.78 19.48
C ALA A 297 -36.24 21.46 18.55
N ILE A 298 -36.12 21.21 17.25
CA ILE A 298 -36.94 21.88 16.25
C ILE A 298 -37.74 20.81 15.50
N ARG A 299 -39.06 21.04 15.37
CA ARG A 299 -39.93 20.21 14.54
C ARG A 299 -40.33 20.98 13.29
N THR A 300 -40.23 20.32 12.16
CA THR A 300 -40.67 20.84 10.86
C THR A 300 -41.79 20.01 10.29
N ALA A 301 -42.65 20.64 9.49
CA ALA A 301 -43.81 19.94 8.90
C ALA A 301 -43.42 19.04 7.71
N THR A 302 -42.36 19.36 7.02
CA THR A 302 -41.90 18.65 5.82
C THR A 302 -40.36 18.56 5.78
N PRO A 303 -39.79 17.57 5.06
CA PRO A 303 -38.36 17.50 4.82
C PRO A 303 -37.80 18.76 4.14
N GLN A 304 -38.59 19.39 3.26
CA GLN A 304 -38.20 20.61 2.57
C GLN A 304 -38.01 21.80 3.55
N SER A 305 -38.98 22.00 4.46
CA SER A 305 -38.88 23.04 5.49
C SER A 305 -37.76 22.76 6.49
N GLN A 306 -37.40 21.47 6.71
CA GLN A 306 -36.24 21.11 7.51
C GLN A 306 -34.91 21.57 6.85
N LEU A 307 -34.76 21.33 5.54
CA LEU A 307 -33.58 21.74 4.80
C LEU A 307 -33.44 23.29 4.73
N MET A 308 -34.52 24.00 4.49
CA MET A 308 -34.52 25.48 4.50
C MET A 308 -34.09 26.02 5.86
N LEU A 309 -34.70 25.52 6.93
CA LEU A 309 -34.36 25.97 8.29
C LEU A 309 -32.90 25.66 8.64
N LEU A 310 -32.36 24.52 8.16
CA LEU A 310 -30.97 24.17 8.35
C LEU A 310 -30.03 25.16 7.67
N CYS A 311 -30.37 25.62 6.45
CA CYS A 311 -29.61 26.65 5.76
C CYS A 311 -29.65 27.98 6.54
N ASP A 312 -30.88 28.43 7.00
CA ASP A 312 -31.04 29.65 7.80
C ASP A 312 -30.22 29.62 9.11
N LEU A 313 -30.12 28.45 9.77
CA LEU A 313 -29.32 28.28 10.99
C LEU A 313 -27.82 28.47 10.75
N LEU A 314 -27.34 28.14 9.55
CA LEU A 314 -25.94 28.26 9.19
C LEU A 314 -25.51 29.66 8.78
N GLU A 315 -26.45 30.58 8.41
CA GLU A 315 -26.15 31.97 8.15
C GLU A 315 -25.54 32.69 9.37
N GLY A 316 -25.88 32.23 10.58
CA GLY A 316 -25.35 32.77 11.84
C GLY A 316 -24.08 32.11 12.34
N ARG A 317 -23.47 31.20 11.56
CA ARG A 317 -22.25 30.48 11.93
C ARG A 317 -21.05 31.42 12.04
N ARG A 318 -20.24 31.23 13.07
CA ARG A 318 -18.94 31.91 13.18
C ARG A 318 -17.90 31.20 12.31
N PRO A 319 -17.10 31.94 11.54
CA PRO A 319 -16.09 31.29 10.66
C PRO A 319 -15.08 30.43 11.40
N GLU A 320 -14.78 30.75 12.66
CA GLU A 320 -13.79 30.05 13.47
C GLU A 320 -14.34 28.75 14.10
N GLU A 321 -15.68 28.57 14.10
CA GLU A 321 -16.34 27.42 14.73
C GLU A 321 -16.45 26.26 13.75
N THR A 322 -16.00 25.07 14.17
CA THR A 322 -16.21 23.83 13.42
C THR A 322 -17.67 23.41 13.51
N THR A 323 -18.31 23.17 12.38
CA THR A 323 -19.76 22.87 12.32
C THR A 323 -20.01 21.55 11.60
N ALA A 324 -20.83 20.68 12.19
CA ALA A 324 -21.23 19.41 11.58
C ALA A 324 -22.74 19.27 11.46
N VAL A 325 -23.18 18.69 10.35
CA VAL A 325 -24.54 18.17 10.14
C VAL A 325 -24.46 16.66 10.07
N ILE A 326 -24.97 16.00 11.11
CA ILE A 326 -24.95 14.55 11.24
C ILE A 326 -26.34 14.01 10.92
N VAL A 327 -26.38 13.05 9.97
CA VAL A 327 -27.63 12.48 9.47
C VAL A 327 -27.61 10.94 9.57
N PRO A 328 -28.77 10.28 9.64
CA PRO A 328 -28.84 8.83 9.74
C PRO A 328 -28.36 8.08 8.50
N SER A 329 -28.56 8.63 7.30
CA SER A 329 -28.29 7.93 6.04
C SER A 329 -27.57 8.75 5.00
N ASN A 330 -26.91 8.08 4.06
CA ASN A 330 -26.27 8.74 2.91
C ASN A 330 -27.27 9.54 2.06
N ARG A 331 -28.52 9.03 1.91
CA ARG A 331 -29.57 9.71 1.15
C ARG A 331 -29.91 11.08 1.75
N GLU A 332 -29.97 11.16 3.08
CA GLU A 332 -30.23 12.43 3.78
C GLU A 332 -29.03 13.37 3.67
N ALA A 333 -27.79 12.83 3.75
CA ALA A 333 -26.59 13.63 3.52
C ALA A 333 -26.56 14.22 2.09
N ASP A 334 -27.01 13.44 1.09
CA ASP A 334 -27.13 13.92 -0.29
C ASP A 334 -28.16 15.06 -0.42
N ALA A 335 -29.31 14.93 0.25
CA ALA A 335 -30.34 15.97 0.26
C ALA A 335 -29.86 17.28 0.92
N VAL A 336 -29.16 17.16 2.06
CA VAL A 336 -28.54 18.32 2.74
C VAL A 336 -27.49 18.97 1.85
N SER A 337 -26.60 18.19 1.25
CA SER A 337 -25.57 18.71 0.35
C SER A 337 -26.17 19.42 -0.87
N ALA A 338 -27.24 18.88 -1.45
CA ALA A 338 -27.94 19.53 -2.56
C ALA A 338 -28.56 20.88 -2.15
N ALA A 339 -29.17 20.93 -0.97
CA ALA A 339 -29.73 22.17 -0.42
C ALA A 339 -28.62 23.23 -0.18
N PHE A 340 -27.48 22.83 0.39
CA PHE A 340 -26.36 23.74 0.63
C PHE A 340 -25.75 24.28 -0.66
N LYS A 341 -25.65 23.44 -1.69
CA LYS A 341 -25.20 23.87 -3.03
C LYS A 341 -26.15 24.93 -3.64
N ALA A 342 -27.46 24.73 -3.46
CA ALA A 342 -28.46 25.65 -3.98
C ALA A 342 -28.41 27.04 -3.29
N GLN A 343 -27.86 27.14 -2.08
CA GLN A 343 -27.71 28.33 -1.27
C GLN A 343 -26.25 28.83 -1.19
N ASP A 344 -25.35 28.28 -2.00
CA ASP A 344 -23.93 28.62 -2.04
C ASP A 344 -23.21 28.47 -0.67
N ILE A 345 -23.68 27.54 0.16
CA ILE A 345 -23.05 27.21 1.46
C ILE A 345 -21.88 26.26 1.22
N GLU A 346 -20.67 26.74 1.52
CA GLU A 346 -19.47 25.87 1.45
C GLU A 346 -19.55 24.75 2.47
N HIS A 347 -19.40 23.53 1.99
CA HIS A 347 -19.49 22.35 2.84
C HIS A 347 -18.60 21.21 2.33
N PHE A 348 -18.24 20.34 3.27
CA PHE A 348 -17.53 19.10 3.00
C PHE A 348 -18.42 17.91 3.37
N LYS A 349 -18.82 17.10 2.38
CA LYS A 349 -19.70 15.95 2.59
C LYS A 349 -18.91 14.66 2.55
N ILE A 350 -19.04 13.85 3.61
CA ILE A 350 -18.60 12.44 3.63
C ILE A 350 -19.85 11.55 3.62
N SER A 351 -20.30 11.20 2.43
CA SER A 351 -21.38 10.24 2.25
C SER A 351 -21.37 9.69 0.83
N GLY A 352 -21.99 8.53 0.63
CA GLY A 352 -22.01 7.87 -0.67
C GLY A 352 -20.74 7.09 -0.98
N SER A 353 -20.40 6.97 -2.27
CA SER A 353 -19.18 6.31 -2.70
C SER A 353 -17.95 7.13 -2.31
N ASP A 354 -16.98 6.48 -1.72
CA ASP A 354 -15.69 7.06 -1.36
C ASP A 354 -14.99 7.63 -2.61
N ILE A 355 -14.47 8.86 -2.52
CA ILE A 355 -13.77 9.49 -3.65
C ILE A 355 -12.59 8.66 -4.14
N PHE A 356 -11.90 7.96 -3.24
CA PHE A 356 -10.77 7.10 -3.59
C PHE A 356 -11.17 5.84 -4.37
N ARG A 357 -12.46 5.54 -4.53
CA ARG A 357 -13.00 4.52 -5.43
C ARG A 357 -13.14 5.00 -6.88
N GLN A 358 -13.01 6.31 -7.11
CA GLN A 358 -13.09 6.88 -8.45
C GLN A 358 -11.95 6.39 -9.35
N ASN A 359 -12.27 6.10 -10.62
CA ASN A 359 -11.33 5.50 -11.57
C ASN A 359 -10.01 6.26 -11.69
N ILE A 360 -10.07 7.59 -11.71
CA ILE A 360 -8.88 8.44 -11.82
C ILE A 360 -7.95 8.30 -10.60
N LEU A 361 -8.52 8.25 -9.38
CA LEU A 361 -7.73 8.11 -8.17
C LEU A 361 -7.19 6.68 -8.00
N LYS A 362 -7.95 5.67 -8.42
CA LYS A 362 -7.45 4.29 -8.50
C LYS A 362 -6.31 4.16 -9.52
N ALA A 363 -6.42 4.80 -10.68
CA ALA A 363 -5.34 4.85 -11.66
C ALA A 363 -4.10 5.55 -11.10
N ALA A 364 -4.26 6.66 -10.38
CA ALA A 364 -3.14 7.37 -9.76
C ALA A 364 -2.45 6.53 -8.67
N LYS A 365 -3.19 5.84 -7.81
CA LYS A 365 -2.63 4.89 -6.83
C LYS A 365 -1.88 3.75 -7.50
N ALA A 366 -2.45 3.17 -8.57
CA ALA A 366 -1.80 2.13 -9.35
C ALA A 366 -0.52 2.64 -10.02
N TYR A 367 -0.53 3.86 -10.55
CA TYR A 367 0.63 4.51 -11.13
C TYR A 367 1.78 4.69 -10.11
N LEU A 368 1.48 5.18 -8.92
CA LEU A 368 2.49 5.28 -7.85
C LEU A 368 3.07 3.91 -7.48
N SER A 369 2.24 2.87 -7.50
CA SER A 369 2.69 1.50 -7.24
C SER A 369 3.60 0.97 -8.35
N VAL A 370 3.28 1.26 -9.62
CA VAL A 370 4.11 0.93 -10.78
C VAL A 370 5.42 1.73 -10.78
N LEU A 371 5.36 3.00 -10.39
CA LEU A 371 6.55 3.85 -10.33
C LEU A 371 7.55 3.33 -9.30
N LYS A 372 7.06 2.78 -8.18
CA LYS A 372 7.91 2.14 -7.18
C LYS A 372 8.46 0.80 -7.67
N ASP A 373 7.59 -0.10 -8.15
CA ASP A 373 7.93 -1.48 -8.53
C ASP A 373 7.27 -1.83 -9.88
N ASP A 374 7.99 -1.61 -10.97
CA ASP A 374 7.47 -1.75 -12.35
C ASP A 374 7.31 -3.19 -12.85
N PHE A 375 7.78 -4.17 -12.09
CA PHE A 375 7.63 -5.60 -12.44
C PHE A 375 6.34 -6.24 -11.91
N ARG A 376 5.63 -5.60 -10.97
CA ARG A 376 4.39 -6.14 -10.37
C ARG A 376 3.22 -6.06 -11.37
N SER A 377 2.63 -7.20 -11.70
CA SER A 377 1.55 -7.28 -12.70
C SER A 377 0.23 -6.65 -12.25
N ALA A 378 -0.12 -6.72 -10.96
CA ALA A 378 -1.41 -6.26 -10.45
C ALA A 378 -1.63 -4.74 -10.58
N PRO A 379 -0.68 -3.85 -10.22
CA PRO A 379 -0.82 -2.42 -10.49
C PRO A 379 -0.91 -2.09 -11.99
N TRP A 380 -0.18 -2.80 -12.84
CA TRP A 380 -0.28 -2.65 -14.29
C TRP A 380 -1.67 -3.02 -14.80
N ALA A 381 -2.25 -4.10 -14.29
CA ALA A 381 -3.60 -4.51 -14.66
C ALA A 381 -4.63 -3.42 -14.31
N GLN A 382 -4.49 -2.77 -13.15
CA GLN A 382 -5.31 -1.63 -12.75
C GLN A 382 -5.15 -0.46 -13.72
N LEU A 383 -3.93 -0.07 -14.06
CA LEU A 383 -3.68 1.00 -15.04
C LEU A 383 -4.32 0.68 -16.39
N VAL A 384 -4.06 -0.50 -16.94
CA VAL A 384 -4.64 -0.92 -18.22
C VAL A 384 -6.16 -0.87 -18.17
N TYR A 385 -6.76 -1.40 -17.12
CA TYR A 385 -8.22 -1.45 -16.96
C TYR A 385 -8.85 -0.06 -16.84
N ARG A 386 -8.26 0.81 -16.00
CA ARG A 386 -8.80 2.17 -15.73
C ARG A 386 -8.53 3.16 -16.88
N LEU A 387 -7.44 2.99 -17.63
CA LEU A 387 -7.08 3.86 -18.75
C LEU A 387 -7.63 3.36 -20.10
N SER A 388 -8.24 2.18 -20.15
CA SER A 388 -8.83 1.65 -21.37
C SER A 388 -10.19 2.28 -21.67
N SER A 389 -10.31 2.94 -22.82
CA SER A 389 -11.56 3.56 -23.28
C SER A 389 -12.68 2.56 -23.65
N LYS A 390 -12.38 1.27 -23.71
CA LYS A 390 -13.34 0.22 -24.07
C LYS A 390 -13.40 -0.84 -22.98
N LYS A 391 -14.52 -0.90 -22.26
CA LYS A 391 -14.83 -1.87 -21.21
C LYS A 391 -15.02 -3.33 -21.70
N ASN A 392 -14.21 -3.79 -22.67
CA ASN A 392 -14.36 -5.12 -23.26
C ASN A 392 -13.61 -6.23 -22.53
N LEU A 393 -12.75 -5.89 -21.57
CA LEU A 393 -11.99 -6.85 -20.79
C LEU A 393 -12.24 -6.60 -19.29
N SER A 394 -12.57 -7.65 -18.55
CA SER A 394 -12.65 -7.55 -17.08
C SER A 394 -11.24 -7.37 -16.48
N LEU A 395 -11.14 -6.74 -15.33
CA LEU A 395 -9.89 -6.58 -14.59
C LEU A 395 -9.22 -7.94 -14.35
N LYS A 396 -9.99 -8.97 -14.00
CA LYS A 396 -9.49 -10.34 -13.83
C LYS A 396 -8.79 -10.85 -15.10
N LYS A 397 -9.41 -10.72 -16.27
CA LYS A 397 -8.78 -11.16 -17.53
C LYS A 397 -7.47 -10.44 -17.85
N ILE A 398 -7.40 -9.14 -17.55
CA ILE A 398 -6.17 -8.37 -17.71
C ILE A 398 -5.11 -8.88 -16.72
N ARG A 399 -5.48 -9.11 -15.46
CA ARG A 399 -4.57 -9.68 -14.44
C ARG A 399 -4.03 -11.04 -14.88
N ASP A 400 -4.89 -11.97 -15.27
CA ASP A 400 -4.47 -13.30 -15.73
C ASP A 400 -3.51 -13.20 -16.92
N TYR A 401 -3.78 -12.25 -17.82
CA TYR A 401 -2.94 -12.03 -18.99
C TYR A 401 -1.54 -11.55 -18.58
N LEU A 402 -1.45 -10.57 -17.69
CA LEU A 402 -0.19 -10.00 -17.23
C LEU A 402 0.56 -10.88 -16.22
N ALA A 403 -0.16 -11.62 -15.37
CA ALA A 403 0.46 -12.44 -14.33
C ALA A 403 0.78 -13.87 -14.77
N VAL A 404 0.15 -14.38 -15.85
CA VAL A 404 0.33 -15.76 -16.32
C VAL A 404 0.89 -15.81 -17.74
N GLU A 405 0.21 -15.13 -18.69
CA GLU A 405 0.58 -15.26 -20.11
C GLU A 405 1.88 -14.51 -20.45
N PHE A 406 2.17 -13.39 -19.77
CA PHE A 406 3.41 -12.64 -19.94
C PHE A 406 4.62 -13.44 -19.42
N PRO A 407 4.67 -13.89 -18.15
CA PRO A 407 5.80 -14.66 -17.63
C PRO A 407 6.04 -15.98 -18.37
N ARG A 408 5.00 -16.65 -18.87
CA ARG A 408 5.17 -17.85 -19.73
C ARG A 408 6.00 -17.59 -20.98
N ARG A 409 6.11 -16.33 -21.40
CA ARG A 409 6.90 -15.88 -22.56
C ARG A 409 8.15 -15.10 -22.15
N GLY A 410 8.47 -15.05 -20.87
CA GLY A 410 9.58 -14.27 -20.36
C GLY A 410 9.35 -12.74 -20.44
N LEU A 411 8.09 -12.29 -20.40
CA LEU A 411 7.71 -10.89 -20.45
C LEU A 411 7.35 -10.39 -19.05
N LEU A 412 7.70 -9.15 -18.77
CA LEU A 412 7.22 -8.38 -17.62
C LEU A 412 5.98 -7.56 -18.01
N ALA A 413 5.13 -7.23 -17.05
CA ALA A 413 4.00 -6.34 -17.28
C ALA A 413 4.45 -4.96 -17.81
N SER A 414 5.63 -4.48 -17.37
CA SER A 414 6.27 -3.25 -17.86
C SER A 414 6.61 -3.28 -19.35
N ASP A 415 6.79 -4.46 -19.97
CA ASP A 415 7.02 -4.57 -21.40
C ASP A 415 5.84 -4.07 -22.25
N LEU A 416 4.64 -3.94 -21.67
CA LEU A 416 3.53 -3.24 -22.33
C LEU A 416 3.88 -1.80 -22.71
N MET A 417 4.71 -1.16 -21.93
CA MET A 417 5.02 0.26 -22.06
C MET A 417 6.48 0.51 -22.47
N LEU A 418 7.42 -0.14 -21.79
CA LEU A 418 8.86 0.10 -21.92
C LEU A 418 9.50 -0.56 -23.14
N TYR A 419 8.77 -1.40 -23.77
CA TYR A 419 9.08 -2.02 -25.03
C TYR A 419 9.61 -0.98 -26.03
N SER A 420 10.93 -1.03 -26.34
CA SER A 420 11.61 -0.08 -27.20
C SER A 420 12.13 1.22 -26.57
N THR A 421 12.79 1.15 -25.45
CA THR A 421 13.40 2.35 -24.88
C THR A 421 14.68 2.81 -25.58
N HIS A 422 15.31 1.98 -26.43
CA HIS A 422 16.62 2.28 -26.99
C HIS A 422 16.65 2.42 -28.51
N ASP A 423 15.68 1.90 -29.25
CA ASP A 423 15.51 2.12 -30.67
C ASP A 423 14.03 2.22 -31.03
N GLU A 424 13.57 3.41 -31.41
CA GLU A 424 12.17 3.64 -31.82
C GLU A 424 11.74 2.80 -33.04
N LYS A 425 12.70 2.25 -33.77
CA LYS A 425 12.44 1.48 -34.99
C LYS A 425 12.26 -0.01 -34.76
N GLU A 426 12.86 -0.57 -33.70
CA GLU A 426 12.73 -1.98 -33.36
C GLU A 426 12.44 -2.17 -31.88
N PRO A 427 11.16 -2.32 -31.51
CA PRO A 427 10.79 -2.56 -30.13
C PRO A 427 11.30 -3.92 -29.62
N VAL A 428 11.96 -3.91 -28.48
CA VAL A 428 12.50 -5.09 -27.78
C VAL A 428 11.96 -5.21 -26.36
N SER A 429 11.72 -6.43 -25.88
CA SER A 429 11.38 -6.67 -24.49
C SER A 429 12.60 -6.49 -23.57
N ALA A 430 12.38 -6.35 -22.28
CA ALA A 430 13.46 -6.28 -21.29
C ALA A 430 14.40 -7.49 -21.38
N LEU A 431 13.84 -8.68 -21.61
CA LEU A 431 14.61 -9.91 -21.74
C LEU A 431 15.42 -9.94 -23.05
N GLU A 432 14.87 -9.48 -24.16
CA GLU A 432 15.59 -9.38 -25.42
C GLU A 432 16.72 -8.35 -25.36
N ASP A 433 16.46 -7.19 -24.74
CA ASP A 433 17.48 -6.15 -24.54
C ASP A 433 18.64 -6.66 -23.67
N PHE A 434 18.32 -7.39 -22.60
CA PHE A 434 19.31 -8.08 -21.77
C PHE A 434 20.15 -9.06 -22.60
N MET A 435 19.54 -9.89 -23.43
CA MET A 435 20.26 -10.86 -24.24
C MET A 435 21.23 -10.20 -25.21
N ARG A 436 20.80 -9.12 -25.88
CA ARG A 436 21.68 -8.34 -26.77
C ARG A 436 22.88 -7.75 -26.01
N ALA A 437 22.65 -7.26 -24.79
CA ALA A 437 23.72 -6.75 -23.94
C ALA A 437 24.68 -7.86 -23.49
N TYR A 438 24.17 -9.02 -23.12
CA TYR A 438 24.96 -10.16 -22.67
C TYR A 438 25.87 -10.73 -23.79
N GLU A 439 25.38 -10.74 -25.03
CA GLU A 439 26.16 -11.14 -26.20
C GLU A 439 27.23 -10.08 -26.59
N GLY A 440 27.11 -8.85 -26.10
CA GLY A 440 28.07 -7.77 -26.24
C GLY A 440 29.02 -7.65 -25.07
N GLU A 441 29.04 -6.47 -24.45
CA GLU A 441 29.79 -6.17 -23.24
C GLU A 441 28.86 -5.63 -22.15
N LEU A 442 29.01 -6.11 -20.91
CA LEU A 442 28.29 -5.62 -19.75
C LEU A 442 29.16 -5.72 -18.49
N VAL A 443 28.79 -4.97 -17.45
CA VAL A 443 29.46 -4.98 -16.14
C VAL A 443 28.46 -5.40 -15.07
N VAL A 444 28.75 -6.52 -14.42
CA VAL A 444 28.04 -6.95 -13.20
C VAL A 444 28.68 -6.25 -12.03
N PHE A 445 27.90 -5.60 -11.16
CA PHE A 445 28.44 -4.95 -9.98
C PHE A 445 27.45 -4.99 -8.80
N ASP A 446 28.02 -4.80 -7.62
CA ASP A 446 27.31 -4.71 -6.37
C ASP A 446 28.02 -3.73 -5.44
N THR A 447 27.30 -3.13 -4.48
CA THR A 447 27.87 -2.17 -3.53
C THR A 447 27.49 -2.50 -2.10
N GLU A 448 28.45 -2.40 -1.18
CA GLU A 448 28.18 -2.36 0.24
C GLU A 448 28.24 -0.92 0.75
N THR A 449 27.38 -0.61 1.71
CA THR A 449 27.13 0.77 2.16
C THR A 449 26.99 0.86 3.67
N THR A 450 27.10 2.08 4.22
CA THR A 450 26.89 2.33 5.65
C THR A 450 25.43 2.23 6.09
N GLY A 451 24.47 2.14 5.16
CA GLY A 451 23.04 2.00 5.41
C GLY A 451 22.23 2.07 4.12
N LEU A 452 20.92 2.23 4.22
CA LEU A 452 20.00 2.12 3.09
C LEU A 452 19.48 3.46 2.53
N ASP A 453 19.94 4.59 3.06
CA ASP A 453 19.50 5.91 2.61
C ASP A 453 20.47 6.47 1.57
N ILE A 454 20.08 6.46 0.29
CA ILE A 454 20.89 6.92 -0.84
C ILE A 454 21.39 8.37 -0.67
N GLY A 455 20.67 9.21 0.07
CA GLY A 455 21.03 10.60 0.28
C GLY A 455 21.94 10.84 1.50
N LEU A 456 22.06 9.86 2.38
CA LEU A 456 22.80 9.97 3.63
C LEU A 456 23.96 8.97 3.72
N ASP A 457 23.73 7.72 3.31
CA ASP A 457 24.71 6.66 3.48
C ASP A 457 25.80 6.68 2.41
N GLU A 458 26.91 6.06 2.72
CA GLU A 458 28.11 6.10 1.90
C GLU A 458 28.47 4.71 1.39
N VAL A 459 28.96 4.63 0.16
CA VAL A 459 29.51 3.40 -0.43
C VAL A 459 30.87 3.11 0.21
N ILE A 460 31.03 1.90 0.74
CA ILE A 460 32.25 1.43 1.39
C ILE A 460 32.98 0.33 0.62
N GLN A 461 32.25 -0.43 -0.22
CA GLN A 461 32.84 -1.39 -1.14
C GLN A 461 32.13 -1.31 -2.49
N ILE A 462 32.88 -1.46 -3.58
CA ILE A 462 32.36 -1.70 -4.93
C ILE A 462 33.08 -2.92 -5.47
N ALA A 463 32.31 -3.95 -5.83
CA ALA A 463 32.81 -5.08 -6.58
C ALA A 463 32.20 -5.08 -7.98
N ALA A 464 33.00 -5.39 -8.99
CA ALA A 464 32.53 -5.42 -10.37
C ALA A 464 33.28 -6.46 -11.21
N VAL A 465 32.54 -7.07 -12.13
CA VAL A 465 33.06 -8.03 -13.11
C VAL A 465 32.59 -7.61 -14.50
N LYS A 466 33.56 -7.41 -15.40
CA LYS A 466 33.27 -7.11 -16.81
C LYS A 466 33.15 -8.40 -17.59
N LEU A 467 32.03 -8.56 -18.28
CA LEU A 467 31.76 -9.68 -19.20
C LEU A 467 31.81 -9.20 -20.63
N ARG A 468 32.37 -10.01 -21.51
CA ARG A 468 32.33 -9.83 -22.96
C ARG A 468 31.87 -11.14 -23.60
N ALA A 469 30.76 -11.10 -24.32
CA ALA A 469 30.09 -12.30 -24.86
C ALA A 469 29.87 -13.41 -23.78
N GLY A 470 29.54 -13.02 -22.55
CA GLY A 470 29.30 -13.91 -21.41
C GLY A 470 30.54 -14.42 -20.69
N GLU A 471 31.75 -14.12 -21.18
CA GLU A 471 33.01 -14.51 -20.57
C GLU A 471 33.61 -13.39 -19.72
N VAL A 472 34.14 -13.74 -18.54
CA VAL A 472 34.77 -12.80 -17.63
C VAL A 472 36.09 -12.32 -18.24
N VAL A 473 36.22 -11.02 -18.46
CA VAL A 473 37.42 -10.42 -19.03
C VAL A 473 38.23 -9.56 -18.04
N GLU A 474 37.54 -8.99 -17.02
CA GLU A 474 38.18 -8.11 -16.04
C GLU A 474 37.41 -8.13 -14.72
N ARG A 475 38.11 -7.90 -13.59
CA ARG A 475 37.54 -7.82 -12.25
C ARG A 475 38.04 -6.58 -11.54
N LEU A 476 37.19 -6.03 -10.68
CA LEU A 476 37.51 -4.86 -9.87
C LEU A 476 36.87 -5.04 -8.48
N VAL A 477 37.65 -4.81 -7.44
CA VAL A 477 37.17 -4.65 -6.07
C VAL A 477 37.81 -3.40 -5.49
N LEU A 478 37.00 -2.52 -4.91
CA LEU A 478 37.45 -1.25 -4.32
C LEU A 478 36.87 -1.12 -2.93
N TYR A 479 37.68 -0.69 -1.99
CA TYR A 479 37.24 -0.28 -0.65
C TYR A 479 37.40 1.24 -0.55
N LEU A 480 36.34 1.95 -0.16
CA LEU A 480 36.28 3.40 -0.13
C LEU A 480 36.32 3.90 1.31
N GLU A 481 37.06 5.00 1.52
CA GLU A 481 37.08 5.70 2.81
C GLU A 481 35.68 6.22 3.18
N THR A 482 35.31 6.10 4.45
CA THR A 482 34.07 6.65 5.01
C THR A 482 34.34 7.30 6.37
N GLU A 483 33.64 8.40 6.65
CA GLU A 483 33.61 9.04 7.97
C GLU A 483 32.42 8.52 8.82
N ARG A 484 31.54 7.70 8.23
CA ARG A 484 30.36 7.16 8.91
C ARG A 484 30.68 5.86 9.64
N GLU A 485 29.93 5.62 10.71
CA GLU A 485 30.01 4.35 11.44
C GLU A 485 29.33 3.24 10.59
N ILE A 486 30.08 2.15 10.34
CA ILE A 486 29.55 0.96 9.70
C ILE A 486 28.67 0.21 10.71
N PRO A 487 27.41 -0.12 10.40
CA PRO A 487 26.52 -0.80 11.32
C PRO A 487 27.09 -2.17 11.75
N LYS A 488 27.03 -2.46 13.05
CA LYS A 488 27.49 -3.75 13.60
C LYS A 488 26.56 -4.91 13.25
N MET A 489 25.32 -4.60 12.94
CA MET A 489 24.26 -5.58 12.66
C MET A 489 23.52 -5.19 11.37
N LEU A 490 23.23 -6.16 10.54
CA LEU A 490 22.29 -6.07 9.42
C LEU A 490 20.98 -6.79 9.84
N GLY A 491 20.02 -6.01 10.33
CA GLY A 491 18.84 -6.59 10.96
C GLY A 491 19.21 -7.41 12.20
N ASN A 492 19.04 -8.73 12.14
CA ASN A 492 19.31 -9.66 13.24
C ASN A 492 20.66 -10.42 13.11
N ILE A 493 21.44 -10.15 12.07
CA ILE A 493 22.72 -10.85 11.82
C ILE A 493 23.90 -9.89 11.97
N PRO A 494 25.08 -10.37 12.45
CA PRO A 494 26.29 -9.56 12.44
C PRO A 494 26.62 -9.10 11.02
N ASN A 495 27.09 -7.87 10.89
CA ASN A 495 27.51 -7.33 9.59
C ASN A 495 28.90 -7.86 9.21
N PRO A 496 29.03 -8.71 8.17
CA PRO A 496 30.31 -9.28 7.77
C PRO A 496 31.26 -8.23 7.20
N MET A 497 30.75 -7.12 6.68
CA MET A 497 31.53 -6.03 6.13
C MET A 497 32.41 -5.31 7.18
N LEU A 498 32.05 -5.36 8.46
CA LEU A 498 32.84 -4.69 9.49
C LEU A 498 34.26 -5.28 9.60
N GLU A 499 34.38 -6.61 9.61
CA GLU A 499 35.67 -7.32 9.66
C GLU A 499 36.41 -7.18 8.32
N GLU A 500 35.71 -7.30 7.21
CA GLU A 500 36.25 -7.16 5.86
C GLU A 500 36.86 -5.79 5.61
N TYR A 501 36.13 -4.73 5.97
CA TYR A 501 36.57 -3.34 5.81
C TYR A 501 37.80 -3.05 6.64
N GLU A 502 37.88 -3.52 7.88
CA GLU A 502 39.07 -3.37 8.73
C GLU A 502 40.26 -4.19 8.20
N ALA A 503 40.04 -5.34 7.61
CA ALA A 503 41.13 -6.15 7.00
C ALA A 503 41.77 -5.44 5.80
N HIS A 504 41.00 -4.66 5.04
CA HIS A 504 41.47 -3.92 3.84
C HIS A 504 41.76 -2.44 4.11
N ARG A 505 41.94 -2.04 5.37
CA ARG A 505 42.16 -0.64 5.76
C ARG A 505 43.38 0.05 5.07
N ALA A 506 44.37 -0.74 4.69
CA ALA A 506 45.54 -0.23 3.97
C ALA A 506 45.30 -0.02 2.45
N GLU A 507 44.19 -0.56 1.93
CA GLU A 507 43.82 -0.52 0.51
C GLU A 507 42.71 0.50 0.23
N LEU A 508 42.27 1.23 1.26
CA LEU A 508 41.21 2.22 1.12
C LEU A 508 41.60 3.33 0.16
N VAL A 509 40.71 3.69 -0.72
CA VAL A 509 40.84 4.81 -1.64
C VAL A 509 39.81 5.88 -1.30
N THR A 510 40.13 7.13 -1.62
CA THR A 510 39.14 8.21 -1.44
C THR A 510 37.90 7.96 -2.32
N PRO A 511 36.72 8.36 -1.90
CA PRO A 511 35.49 8.19 -2.71
C PRO A 511 35.64 8.77 -4.12
N GLU A 512 36.31 9.92 -4.28
CA GLU A 512 36.58 10.52 -5.59
C GLU A 512 37.39 9.58 -6.50
N ALA A 513 38.48 9.06 -5.98
CA ALA A 513 39.36 8.16 -6.76
C ALA A 513 38.62 6.83 -7.07
N GLY A 514 37.92 6.27 -6.09
CA GLY A 514 37.16 5.02 -6.24
C GLY A 514 36.07 5.12 -7.31
N PHE A 515 35.27 6.17 -7.28
CA PHE A 515 34.21 6.34 -8.29
C PHE A 515 34.80 6.60 -9.69
N LYS A 516 35.90 7.33 -9.81
CA LYS A 516 36.59 7.51 -11.10
C LYS A 516 37.12 6.19 -11.66
N ILE A 517 37.74 5.36 -10.83
CA ILE A 517 38.25 4.04 -11.23
C ILE A 517 37.06 3.16 -11.68
N PHE A 518 36.00 3.13 -10.89
CA PHE A 518 34.79 2.31 -11.20
C PHE A 518 34.09 2.77 -12.50
N LEU A 519 33.85 4.07 -12.68
CA LEU A 519 33.21 4.60 -13.87
C LEU A 519 34.05 4.40 -15.13
N ASN A 520 35.37 4.51 -15.03
CA ASN A 520 36.31 4.16 -16.12
C ASN A 520 36.26 2.65 -16.44
N PHE A 521 36.17 1.81 -15.39
CA PHE A 521 36.01 0.37 -15.56
C PHE A 521 34.71 0.04 -16.30
N VAL A 522 33.58 0.65 -15.92
CA VAL A 522 32.29 0.47 -16.59
C VAL A 522 32.35 0.96 -18.05
N GLY A 523 32.92 2.10 -18.29
CA GLY A 523 32.96 2.72 -19.62
C GLY A 523 31.53 2.96 -20.14
N TYR A 524 31.20 2.49 -21.34
CA TYR A 524 29.84 2.60 -21.94
C TYR A 524 29.02 1.33 -21.78
N ALA A 525 29.54 0.33 -21.13
CA ALA A 525 28.85 -0.93 -20.97
C ALA A 525 27.59 -0.75 -20.08
N PRO A 526 26.50 -1.46 -20.39
CA PRO A 526 25.38 -1.57 -19.45
C PRO A 526 25.82 -2.20 -18.15
N VAL A 527 25.20 -1.80 -17.05
CA VAL A 527 25.45 -2.38 -15.72
C VAL A 527 24.35 -3.38 -15.36
N VAL A 528 24.71 -4.39 -14.59
CA VAL A 528 23.81 -5.43 -14.11
C VAL A 528 24.06 -5.67 -12.62
N GLY A 529 23.02 -5.89 -11.87
CA GLY A 529 23.08 -6.29 -10.46
C GLY A 529 21.78 -6.96 -10.03
N HIS A 530 21.74 -7.41 -8.80
CA HIS A 530 20.51 -7.91 -8.20
C HIS A 530 19.86 -6.82 -7.35
N ASN A 531 18.75 -6.23 -7.79
CA ASN A 531 18.19 -4.98 -7.29
C ASN A 531 19.10 -3.77 -7.60
N VAL A 532 19.70 -3.77 -8.78
CA VAL A 532 20.70 -2.81 -9.26
C VAL A 532 20.30 -1.33 -9.16
N GLU A 533 19.04 -1.05 -9.03
CA GLU A 533 18.54 0.33 -8.91
C GLU A 533 19.08 1.03 -7.67
N TYR A 534 19.23 0.31 -6.55
CA TYR A 534 19.83 0.87 -5.35
C TYR A 534 21.32 1.21 -5.59
N ASP A 535 22.09 0.24 -6.04
CA ASP A 535 23.54 0.35 -6.25
C ASP A 535 23.90 1.46 -7.26
N ALA A 536 23.22 1.44 -8.40
CA ALA A 536 23.46 2.45 -9.42
C ALA A 536 23.08 3.86 -8.97
N ASN A 537 22.01 3.99 -8.17
CA ASN A 537 21.55 5.31 -7.72
C ASN A 537 22.40 5.88 -6.58
N ILE A 538 22.89 5.04 -5.65
CA ILE A 538 23.78 5.54 -4.60
C ILE A 538 25.13 5.99 -5.19
N VAL A 539 25.68 5.25 -6.15
CA VAL A 539 26.89 5.64 -6.88
C VAL A 539 26.66 6.96 -7.63
N ASN A 540 25.56 7.07 -8.39
CA ASN A 540 25.26 8.30 -9.13
C ASN A 540 25.05 9.51 -8.21
N ALA A 541 24.34 9.33 -7.08
CA ALA A 541 24.07 10.41 -6.13
C ALA A 541 25.35 10.92 -5.47
N GLN A 542 26.21 10.02 -4.99
CA GLN A 542 27.47 10.41 -4.34
C GLN A 542 28.45 11.04 -5.33
N TYR A 543 28.56 10.49 -6.52
CA TYR A 543 29.40 11.05 -7.54
C TYR A 543 28.94 12.46 -7.96
N ALA A 544 27.65 12.70 -8.08
CA ALA A 544 27.11 14.05 -8.36
C ALA A 544 27.49 15.08 -7.27
N VAL A 545 27.39 14.70 -6.00
CA VAL A 545 27.82 15.56 -4.87
C VAL A 545 29.29 15.87 -4.94
N LEU A 546 30.13 14.88 -5.19
CA LEU A 546 31.57 15.06 -5.34
C LEU A 546 31.91 16.00 -6.51
N LYS A 547 31.26 15.85 -7.66
CA LYS A 547 31.41 16.76 -8.80
C LYS A 547 31.08 18.21 -8.45
N ASP A 548 30.00 18.44 -7.76
CA ASP A 548 29.58 19.79 -7.34
C ASP A 548 30.57 20.40 -6.34
N GLN A 549 31.12 19.60 -5.43
CA GLN A 549 32.17 20.04 -4.49
C GLN A 549 33.47 20.42 -5.23
N LEU A 550 33.91 19.59 -6.17
CA LEU A 550 35.09 19.86 -6.99
C LEU A 550 34.95 21.11 -7.86
N ARG A 551 33.75 21.32 -8.47
CA ARG A 551 33.46 22.56 -9.23
C ARG A 551 33.57 23.81 -8.35
N ARG A 552 33.03 23.76 -7.12
CA ARG A 552 33.13 24.88 -6.17
C ARG A 552 34.53 25.19 -5.73
N VAL A 553 35.37 24.17 -5.59
CA VAL A 553 36.80 24.34 -5.18
C VAL A 553 37.68 24.84 -6.34
N ARG A 554 37.43 24.35 -7.56
CA ARG A 554 38.26 24.71 -8.75
C ARG A 554 37.87 26.06 -9.39
N GLY A 555 36.69 26.59 -9.08
CA GLY A 555 36.15 27.81 -9.70
C GLY A 555 35.76 27.60 -11.19
N ASP A 556 35.01 28.54 -11.77
CA ASP A 556 34.47 28.49 -13.15
C ASP A 556 35.55 28.54 -14.26
N ALA A 557 36.82 28.51 -13.91
CA ALA A 557 37.97 28.64 -14.85
C ALA A 557 38.47 27.31 -15.45
N ALA A 558 37.92 26.16 -15.01
CA ALA A 558 38.28 24.87 -15.60
C ALA A 558 37.41 24.65 -16.87
N GLY A 559 38.05 24.57 -18.03
CA GLY A 559 37.42 24.16 -19.27
C GLY A 559 36.72 22.78 -19.14
N PRO A 560 35.91 22.36 -20.11
CA PRO A 560 35.22 21.07 -20.05
C PRO A 560 36.28 19.97 -19.89
N ASP A 561 36.22 19.29 -18.74
CA ASP A 561 37.02 18.09 -18.48
C ASP A 561 36.42 16.98 -19.35
N GLU A 562 37.07 16.64 -20.48
CA GLU A 562 36.56 15.62 -21.43
C GLU A 562 36.37 14.24 -20.77
N ASP A 563 37.02 13.98 -19.61
CA ASP A 563 36.89 12.74 -18.83
C ASP A 563 35.67 12.72 -17.89
N VAL A 564 34.96 13.83 -17.70
CA VAL A 564 33.91 14.00 -16.67
C VAL A 564 32.49 13.92 -17.21
N ASP A 565 32.26 13.83 -18.52
CA ASP A 565 30.93 13.85 -19.11
C ASP A 565 30.16 12.49 -19.08
N ARG A 566 30.80 11.47 -18.53
CA ARG A 566 30.15 10.17 -18.29
C ARG A 566 29.77 10.02 -16.84
N THR A 567 28.58 10.37 -16.52
CA THR A 567 28.26 10.67 -15.14
C THR A 567 27.14 9.88 -14.56
N GLU A 568 26.47 9.02 -15.32
CA GLU A 568 25.34 8.28 -14.82
C GLU A 568 25.31 6.86 -15.37
N LEU A 569 25.14 5.89 -14.47
CA LEU A 569 24.86 4.51 -14.80
C LEU A 569 23.42 4.41 -15.28
N VAL A 570 23.16 4.72 -16.56
CA VAL A 570 21.82 4.89 -17.12
C VAL A 570 21.23 3.57 -17.61
N ARG A 571 22.01 2.77 -18.37
CA ARG A 571 21.53 1.50 -18.92
C ARG A 571 21.77 0.37 -17.93
N ARG A 572 20.70 -0.17 -17.37
CA ARG A 572 20.73 -1.12 -16.26
C ARG A 572 19.87 -2.33 -16.56
N PHE A 573 20.33 -3.50 -16.14
CA PHE A 573 19.55 -4.72 -16.13
C PHE A 573 19.48 -5.28 -14.70
N ASP A 574 18.30 -5.54 -14.23
CA ASP A 574 18.05 -6.02 -12.87
C ASP A 574 17.72 -7.52 -12.91
N THR A 575 18.59 -8.33 -12.30
CA THR A 575 18.36 -9.77 -12.22
C THR A 575 17.16 -10.14 -11.36
N LEU A 576 16.77 -9.29 -10.39
CA LEU A 576 15.52 -9.45 -9.65
C LEU A 576 14.32 -9.36 -10.59
N LYS A 577 14.25 -8.33 -11.45
CA LYS A 577 13.18 -8.17 -12.47
C LYS A 577 13.20 -9.31 -13.50
N LEU A 578 14.37 -9.68 -13.99
CA LEU A 578 14.52 -10.79 -14.94
C LEU A 578 14.09 -12.12 -14.33
N SER A 579 14.31 -12.34 -13.02
CA SER A 579 13.86 -13.54 -12.33
C SER A 579 12.33 -13.67 -12.31
N HIS A 580 11.60 -12.56 -12.19
CA HIS A 580 10.13 -12.54 -12.34
C HIS A 580 9.67 -12.85 -13.76
N ALA A 581 10.38 -12.34 -14.78
CA ALA A 581 10.10 -12.69 -16.18
C ALA A 581 10.32 -14.18 -16.45
N LEU A 582 11.33 -14.78 -15.83
CA LEU A 582 11.74 -16.18 -16.03
C LEU A 582 11.22 -17.13 -14.94
N GLU A 583 10.34 -16.69 -14.04
CA GLU A 583 9.82 -17.51 -12.94
C GLU A 583 9.27 -18.88 -13.40
N PRO A 584 8.47 -18.99 -14.49
CA PRO A 584 8.03 -20.30 -14.96
C PRO A 584 9.18 -21.25 -15.36
N ALA A 585 10.27 -20.70 -15.90
CA ALA A 585 11.46 -21.49 -16.24
C ALA A 585 12.23 -21.94 -15.00
N ILE A 586 12.35 -21.03 -14.00
CA ILE A 586 12.98 -21.32 -12.71
C ILE A 586 12.20 -22.41 -11.97
N LEU A 587 10.89 -22.29 -11.85
CA LEU A 587 10.02 -23.28 -11.20
C LEU A 587 10.14 -24.65 -11.85
N LYS A 588 10.16 -24.70 -13.19
CA LYS A 588 10.34 -25.94 -13.95
C LYS A 588 11.70 -26.58 -13.69
N ALA A 589 12.77 -25.78 -13.70
CA ALA A 589 14.13 -26.27 -13.46
C ALA A 589 14.30 -26.79 -12.03
N ALA A 590 13.72 -26.11 -11.06
CA ALA A 590 13.77 -26.47 -9.65
C ALA A 590 12.81 -27.61 -9.25
N GLY A 591 11.82 -27.95 -10.09
CA GLY A 591 10.77 -28.90 -9.75
C GLY A 591 9.83 -28.39 -8.64
N LEU A 592 9.68 -27.08 -8.49
CA LEU A 592 8.90 -26.45 -7.46
C LEU A 592 7.55 -25.92 -8.01
N ALA A 593 6.53 -25.96 -7.17
CA ALA A 593 5.25 -25.30 -7.47
C ALA A 593 5.29 -23.80 -7.19
N ARG A 594 6.20 -23.34 -6.30
CA ARG A 594 6.37 -21.94 -5.90
C ARG A 594 7.81 -21.71 -5.46
N LEU A 595 8.36 -20.51 -5.77
CA LEU A 595 9.65 -20.07 -5.25
C LEU A 595 9.54 -19.64 -3.77
N PRO A 596 10.58 -19.88 -2.96
CA PRO A 596 10.70 -19.30 -1.62
C PRO A 596 10.68 -17.75 -1.68
N SER A 597 11.57 -17.19 -2.49
CA SER A 597 11.63 -15.77 -2.83
C SER A 597 12.41 -15.56 -4.13
N HIS A 598 12.48 -14.31 -4.61
CA HIS A 598 13.34 -13.90 -5.73
C HIS A 598 14.67 -13.30 -5.24
N LYS A 599 15.03 -13.44 -3.96
CA LYS A 599 16.32 -13.00 -3.42
C LYS A 599 17.45 -13.81 -4.04
N LEU A 600 18.61 -13.19 -4.27
CA LEU A 600 19.76 -13.81 -4.93
C LEU A 600 20.12 -15.16 -4.30
N LYS A 601 20.24 -15.23 -2.96
CA LYS A 601 20.57 -16.45 -2.21
C LYS A 601 19.60 -17.61 -2.49
N ASP A 602 18.29 -17.30 -2.58
CA ASP A 602 17.27 -18.32 -2.77
C ASP A 602 17.27 -18.81 -4.23
N LEU A 603 17.48 -17.91 -5.19
CA LEU A 603 17.61 -18.27 -6.60
C LEU A 603 18.82 -19.16 -6.86
N ILE A 604 19.98 -18.82 -6.30
CA ILE A 604 21.20 -19.62 -6.39
C ILE A 604 20.98 -21.01 -5.79
N ALA A 605 20.40 -21.08 -4.59
CA ALA A 605 20.11 -22.35 -3.90
C ALA A 605 19.11 -23.22 -4.66
N VAL A 606 18.02 -22.65 -5.13
CA VAL A 606 16.94 -23.36 -5.85
C VAL A 606 17.42 -23.88 -7.20
N LEU A 607 18.26 -23.14 -7.90
CA LEU A 607 18.82 -23.52 -9.19
C LEU A 607 20.11 -24.37 -9.08
N GLY A 608 20.66 -24.55 -7.88
CA GLY A 608 21.92 -25.29 -7.67
C GLY A 608 23.12 -24.64 -8.37
N LEU A 609 23.16 -23.31 -8.42
CA LEU A 609 24.22 -22.56 -9.08
C LEU A 609 25.42 -22.33 -8.14
N GLU A 610 26.59 -22.10 -8.73
CA GLU A 610 27.80 -21.72 -8.00
C GLU A 610 27.68 -20.26 -7.50
N GLY A 611 28.19 -20.01 -6.31
CA GLY A 611 28.19 -18.70 -5.65
C GLY A 611 27.47 -18.73 -4.31
N SER A 612 27.69 -17.71 -3.51
CA SER A 612 27.04 -17.51 -2.22
C SER A 612 26.67 -16.02 -2.09
N ASN A 613 25.56 -15.72 -1.45
CA ASN A 613 25.22 -14.37 -1.04
C ASN A 613 25.60 -14.23 0.43
N THR A 614 26.75 -13.58 0.68
CA THR A 614 27.37 -13.45 2.01
C THR A 614 27.28 -12.04 2.55
N HIS A 615 26.66 -11.10 1.83
CA HIS A 615 26.72 -9.66 2.07
C HIS A 615 28.18 -9.14 2.03
N LYS A 616 28.90 -9.64 1.01
CA LYS A 616 30.17 -9.08 0.52
C LYS A 616 30.01 -8.91 -0.98
N ALA A 617 30.26 -7.70 -1.48
CA ALA A 617 29.92 -7.39 -2.86
C ALA A 617 30.61 -8.29 -3.90
N ASP A 618 31.82 -8.77 -3.64
CA ASP A 618 32.53 -9.68 -4.55
C ASP A 618 31.88 -11.08 -4.66
N ASP A 619 31.42 -11.66 -3.54
CA ASP A 619 30.69 -12.95 -3.53
C ASP A 619 29.32 -12.79 -4.25
N ASP A 620 28.63 -11.69 -4.01
CA ASP A 620 27.31 -11.40 -4.57
C ASP A 620 27.39 -11.15 -6.09
N VAL A 621 28.47 -10.50 -6.57
CA VAL A 621 28.74 -10.35 -8.01
C VAL A 621 28.98 -11.69 -8.70
N GLU A 622 29.78 -12.61 -8.11
CA GLU A 622 30.03 -13.93 -8.70
C GLU A 622 28.74 -14.77 -8.75
N ALA A 623 27.94 -14.72 -7.69
CA ALA A 623 26.64 -15.37 -7.68
C ALA A 623 25.71 -14.81 -8.77
N THR A 624 25.72 -13.47 -8.96
CA THR A 624 24.97 -12.80 -10.01
C THR A 624 25.46 -13.18 -11.41
N VAL A 625 26.76 -13.32 -11.64
CA VAL A 625 27.33 -13.81 -12.92
C VAL A 625 26.81 -15.23 -13.23
N SER A 626 26.80 -16.13 -12.23
CA SER A 626 26.28 -17.48 -12.40
C SER A 626 24.80 -17.49 -12.77
N LEU A 627 24.01 -16.62 -12.13
CA LEU A 627 22.58 -16.44 -12.42
C LEU A 627 22.34 -15.88 -13.83
N LEU A 628 23.15 -14.92 -14.29
CA LEU A 628 23.05 -14.34 -15.63
C LEU A 628 23.33 -15.36 -16.73
N ARG A 629 24.29 -16.25 -16.55
CA ARG A 629 24.56 -17.32 -17.48
C ARG A 629 23.36 -18.25 -17.63
N TRP A 630 22.74 -18.58 -16.50
CA TRP A 630 21.53 -19.38 -16.49
C TRP A 630 20.37 -18.64 -17.17
N PHE A 631 20.15 -17.36 -16.86
CA PHE A 631 19.09 -16.53 -17.48
C PHE A 631 19.25 -16.44 -19.00
N HIS A 632 20.47 -16.18 -19.50
CA HIS A 632 20.75 -16.14 -20.92
C HIS A 632 20.37 -17.46 -21.63
N ALA A 633 20.72 -18.59 -21.05
CA ALA A 633 20.36 -19.90 -21.60
C ALA A 633 18.85 -20.12 -21.68
N GLN A 634 18.09 -19.65 -20.69
CA GLN A 634 16.63 -19.78 -20.67
C GLN A 634 15.93 -18.76 -21.55
N ALA A 635 16.49 -17.55 -21.71
CA ALA A 635 15.89 -16.46 -22.47
C ALA A 635 15.84 -16.71 -23.97
N ARG A 636 16.88 -17.36 -24.52
CA ARG A 636 17.06 -17.55 -25.97
C ARG A 636 15.83 -18.13 -26.70
N PRO A 637 15.17 -19.23 -26.23
CA PRO A 637 14.01 -19.78 -26.89
C PRO A 637 12.73 -18.91 -26.74
N LEU A 638 12.71 -17.95 -25.81
CA LEU A 638 11.54 -17.14 -25.51
C LEU A 638 11.42 -15.90 -26.39
N VAL A 639 12.54 -15.33 -26.84
CA VAL A 639 12.57 -14.06 -27.59
C VAL A 639 11.75 -14.11 -28.89
N GLU A 640 11.83 -15.20 -29.64
CA GLU A 640 11.02 -15.36 -30.85
C GLU A 640 9.51 -15.39 -30.54
N LEU A 641 9.13 -16.04 -29.45
CA LEU A 641 7.74 -16.10 -28.99
C LEU A 641 7.24 -14.72 -28.53
N GLN A 642 8.11 -13.91 -27.91
CA GLN A 642 7.78 -12.56 -27.45
C GLN A 642 7.42 -11.63 -28.60
N ARG A 643 8.23 -11.57 -29.64
CA ARG A 643 8.00 -10.70 -30.80
C ARG A 643 6.64 -10.94 -31.43
N ARG A 644 6.29 -12.22 -31.66
CA ARG A 644 4.99 -12.60 -32.23
C ARG A 644 3.83 -12.24 -31.31
N PHE A 645 4.02 -12.40 -30.00
CA PHE A 645 2.99 -12.12 -29.01
C PHE A 645 2.75 -10.61 -28.85
N LEU A 646 3.81 -9.82 -28.73
CA LEU A 646 3.74 -8.36 -28.59
C LEU A 646 3.14 -7.67 -29.83
N SER A 647 3.25 -8.29 -30.99
CA SER A 647 2.59 -7.83 -32.23
C SER A 647 1.08 -8.13 -32.27
N ASN A 648 0.54 -8.88 -31.31
CA ASN A 648 -0.90 -9.19 -31.29
C ASN A 648 -1.74 -7.90 -31.15
N PRO A 649 -2.77 -7.68 -31.97
CA PRO A 649 -3.60 -6.47 -31.91
C PRO A 649 -4.25 -6.18 -30.57
N SER A 650 -4.48 -7.21 -29.75
CA SER A 650 -5.02 -7.03 -28.40
C SER A 650 -3.96 -6.46 -27.45
N VAL A 651 -2.72 -6.93 -27.54
CA VAL A 651 -1.57 -6.39 -26.77
C VAL A 651 -1.27 -4.97 -27.18
N VAL A 652 -1.19 -4.72 -28.49
CA VAL A 652 -0.95 -3.38 -29.05
C VAL A 652 -2.00 -2.38 -28.54
N ARG A 653 -3.28 -2.77 -28.52
CA ARG A 653 -4.35 -1.89 -27.99
C ARG A 653 -4.23 -1.63 -26.49
N MET A 654 -3.82 -2.61 -25.69
CA MET A 654 -3.57 -2.41 -24.26
C MET A 654 -2.39 -1.44 -24.03
N SER A 655 -1.36 -1.51 -24.84
CA SER A 655 -0.15 -0.70 -24.72
C SER A 655 -0.31 0.73 -25.24
N ASP A 656 -1.19 0.99 -26.22
CA ASP A 656 -1.27 2.28 -26.92
C ASP A 656 -1.56 3.47 -25.99
N THR A 657 -2.55 3.32 -25.10
CA THR A 657 -2.87 4.37 -24.12
C THR A 657 -1.74 4.57 -23.09
N LEU A 658 -1.13 3.47 -22.62
CA LEU A 658 -0.02 3.55 -21.68
C LEU A 658 1.18 4.27 -22.28
N ARG A 659 1.53 3.97 -23.53
CA ARG A 659 2.64 4.62 -24.24
C ARG A 659 2.41 6.09 -24.48
N LYS A 660 1.21 6.48 -24.84
CA LYS A 660 0.88 7.88 -25.17
C LYS A 660 0.82 8.77 -23.93
N ILE A 661 0.29 8.26 -22.84
CA ILE A 661 -0.01 9.06 -21.64
C ILE A 661 0.98 8.76 -20.53
N VAL A 662 1.19 7.48 -20.21
CA VAL A 662 1.94 7.09 -19.01
C VAL A 662 3.45 7.10 -19.24
N LEU A 663 3.92 6.62 -20.38
CA LEU A 663 5.36 6.46 -20.64
C LEU A 663 6.18 7.76 -20.50
N PRO A 664 5.77 8.90 -21.08
CA PRO A 664 6.56 10.14 -20.95
C PRO A 664 6.72 10.57 -19.48
N MET A 665 5.63 10.56 -18.74
CA MET A 665 5.65 10.89 -17.31
C MET A 665 6.45 9.86 -16.48
N PHE A 666 6.30 8.58 -16.81
CA PHE A 666 7.00 7.52 -16.10
C PHE A 666 8.52 7.67 -16.21
N LEU A 667 9.03 7.96 -17.40
CA LEU A 667 10.46 8.19 -17.62
C LEU A 667 10.95 9.44 -16.89
N GLU A 668 10.18 10.53 -16.93
CA GLU A 668 10.48 11.75 -16.17
C GLU A 668 10.51 11.49 -14.67
N HIS A 669 9.47 10.86 -14.12
CA HIS A 669 9.36 10.61 -12.69
C HIS A 669 10.38 9.58 -12.19
N ARG A 670 10.77 8.61 -13.00
CA ARG A 670 11.89 7.70 -12.66
C ARG A 670 13.20 8.44 -12.50
N ASN A 671 13.47 9.44 -13.31
CA ASN A 671 14.66 10.27 -13.16
C ASN A 671 14.66 11.13 -11.87
N LEU A 672 13.46 11.34 -11.30
CA LEU A 672 13.29 12.08 -10.03
C LEU A 672 13.34 11.17 -8.78
N MET A 673 13.31 9.83 -8.94
CA MET A 673 13.12 8.89 -7.82
C MET A 673 14.07 9.11 -6.64
N TYR A 674 15.33 9.38 -6.94
CA TYR A 674 16.38 9.51 -5.92
C TYR A 674 16.89 10.94 -5.78
N ARG A 675 16.30 11.89 -6.50
CA ARG A 675 16.65 13.30 -6.38
C ARG A 675 16.19 13.83 -5.03
N ARG A 676 17.12 14.42 -4.27
CA ARG A 676 16.80 15.03 -2.99
C ARG A 676 16.17 16.40 -3.19
N MET A 677 15.05 16.64 -2.49
CA MET A 677 14.35 17.92 -2.50
C MET A 677 14.58 18.67 -1.19
N PRO A 678 14.60 20.02 -1.22
CA PRO A 678 14.61 20.83 -0.01
C PRO A 678 13.38 20.52 0.87
N ALA A 679 13.56 20.49 2.19
CA ALA A 679 12.50 20.16 3.13
C ALA A 679 11.34 21.19 3.17
N ALA A 680 11.58 22.40 2.66
CA ALA A 680 10.58 23.47 2.60
C ALA A 680 9.66 23.38 1.35
N ASP A 681 10.01 22.54 0.38
CA ASP A 681 9.23 22.39 -0.84
C ASP A 681 8.09 21.38 -0.65
N GLU A 682 7.05 21.53 -1.46
CA GLU A 682 5.98 20.53 -1.54
C GLU A 682 6.56 19.14 -1.82
N ALA A 683 6.04 18.12 -1.14
CA ALA A 683 6.49 16.74 -1.30
C ALA A 683 6.46 16.31 -2.78
N ILE A 684 7.56 15.75 -3.28
CA ILE A 684 7.70 15.35 -4.69
C ILE A 684 6.65 14.33 -5.11
N LEU A 685 6.23 13.45 -4.19
CA LEU A 685 5.15 12.49 -4.44
C LEU A 685 3.83 13.21 -4.75
N VAL A 686 3.53 14.33 -4.09
CA VAL A 686 2.31 15.13 -4.35
C VAL A 686 2.37 15.76 -5.73
N GLN A 687 3.54 16.28 -6.13
CA GLN A 687 3.75 16.83 -7.47
C GLN A 687 3.53 15.76 -8.54
N VAL A 688 4.12 14.58 -8.37
CA VAL A 688 3.96 13.40 -9.26
C VAL A 688 2.48 12.97 -9.33
N PHE A 689 1.81 12.89 -8.19
CA PHE A 689 0.39 12.51 -8.13
C PHE A 689 -0.49 13.52 -8.86
N ARG A 690 -0.24 14.81 -8.67
CA ARG A 690 -0.94 15.90 -9.34
C ARG A 690 -0.72 15.87 -10.86
N GLN A 691 0.53 15.78 -11.31
CA GLN A 691 0.88 15.72 -12.73
C GLN A 691 0.20 14.54 -13.42
N PHE A 692 0.16 13.37 -12.77
CA PHE A 692 -0.53 12.21 -13.31
C PHE A 692 -2.04 12.45 -13.48
N ILE A 693 -2.70 13.04 -12.49
CA ILE A 693 -4.15 13.33 -12.57
C ILE A 693 -4.44 14.38 -13.64
N GLU A 694 -3.62 15.42 -13.74
CA GLU A 694 -3.79 16.52 -14.72
C GLU A 694 -3.55 16.05 -16.17
N ALA A 695 -2.69 15.05 -16.37
CA ALA A 695 -2.44 14.47 -17.69
C ALA A 695 -3.59 13.55 -18.18
N LEU A 696 -4.57 13.26 -17.33
CA LEU A 696 -5.73 12.41 -17.62
C LEU A 696 -7.02 13.23 -17.80
N PRO A 697 -7.14 14.12 -18.80
CA PRO A 697 -8.36 14.86 -19.04
C PRO A 697 -9.48 13.93 -19.51
N ASN A 698 -10.66 13.99 -18.88
CA ASN A 698 -11.91 13.36 -19.34
C ASN A 698 -11.97 11.82 -19.18
N TYR A 699 -11.62 11.30 -18.01
CA TYR A 699 -11.68 9.85 -17.71
C TYR A 699 -13.04 9.34 -17.25
N THR A 700 -14.02 10.19 -17.07
CA THR A 700 -15.40 9.83 -16.77
C THR A 700 -16.32 10.63 -17.70
N ASP A 701 -17.37 9.97 -18.20
CA ASP A 701 -18.41 10.60 -19.00
C ASP A 701 -19.45 11.36 -18.13
N ASP A 702 -19.30 11.30 -16.78
CA ASP A 702 -20.17 11.97 -15.83
C ASP A 702 -19.57 13.31 -15.36
N GLU A 703 -20.13 14.42 -15.88
CA GLU A 703 -19.69 15.79 -15.52
C GLU A 703 -19.81 16.07 -14.01
N GLY A 704 -20.81 15.50 -13.34
CA GLY A 704 -21.00 15.67 -11.89
C GLY A 704 -19.92 14.99 -11.08
N GLU A 705 -19.44 13.84 -11.55
CA GLU A 705 -18.34 13.10 -10.94
C GLU A 705 -17.02 13.85 -11.10
N ILE A 706 -16.73 14.38 -12.28
CA ILE A 706 -15.54 15.21 -12.55
C ILE A 706 -15.51 16.43 -11.64
N GLU A 707 -16.62 17.13 -11.50
CA GLU A 707 -16.73 18.33 -10.66
C GLU A 707 -16.49 18.01 -9.18
N ASN A 708 -17.03 16.88 -8.69
CA ASN A 708 -16.82 16.42 -7.30
C ASN A 708 -15.34 16.09 -7.04
N ILE A 709 -14.69 15.44 -8.00
CA ILE A 709 -13.25 15.13 -7.90
C ILE A 709 -12.44 16.43 -7.86
N ARG A 710 -12.66 17.35 -8.80
CA ARG A 710 -11.92 18.60 -8.88
C ARG A 710 -12.00 19.43 -7.59
N LYS A 711 -13.17 19.46 -6.94
CA LYS A 711 -13.35 20.17 -5.66
C LYS A 711 -12.58 19.56 -4.50
N LYS A 712 -12.35 18.23 -4.52
CA LYS A 712 -11.69 17.51 -3.44
C LYS A 712 -10.18 17.30 -3.66
N LEU A 713 -9.69 17.43 -4.89
CA LEU A 713 -8.26 17.26 -5.19
C LEU A 713 -7.34 18.16 -4.34
N PRO A 714 -7.63 19.46 -4.15
CA PRO A 714 -6.78 20.30 -3.28
C PRO A 714 -6.66 19.77 -1.86
N LEU A 715 -7.74 19.19 -1.31
CA LEU A 715 -7.74 18.60 0.02
C LEU A 715 -6.88 17.31 0.06
N ILE A 716 -6.92 16.52 -1.00
CA ILE A 716 -6.08 15.32 -1.11
C ILE A 716 -4.61 15.73 -1.15
N TYR A 717 -4.25 16.72 -1.96
CA TYR A 717 -2.87 17.20 -2.06
C TYR A 717 -2.38 17.76 -0.73
N GLU A 718 -3.18 18.59 -0.07
CA GLU A 718 -2.86 19.14 1.24
C GLU A 718 -2.71 18.05 2.30
N TYR A 719 -3.58 17.02 2.28
CA TYR A 719 -3.49 15.88 3.18
C TYR A 719 -2.20 15.08 2.94
N LEU A 720 -1.86 14.80 1.69
CA LEU A 720 -0.65 14.07 1.34
C LEU A 720 0.60 14.85 1.77
N ASP A 721 0.64 16.15 1.49
CA ASP A 721 1.80 17.01 1.74
C ASP A 721 2.04 17.28 3.22
N ARG A 722 0.99 17.77 3.92
CA ARG A 722 1.15 18.25 5.30
C ARG A 722 0.96 17.19 6.37
N VAL A 723 0.20 16.15 6.04
CA VAL A 723 -0.26 15.18 7.04
C VAL A 723 0.44 13.82 6.88
N LEU A 724 0.56 13.34 5.64
CA LEU A 724 1.05 12.00 5.39
C LEU A 724 2.57 11.94 5.23
N ILE A 725 3.15 12.90 4.50
CA ILE A 725 4.54 12.88 4.08
C ILE A 725 5.36 13.83 4.95
N ASN A 726 6.43 13.30 5.54
CA ASN A 726 7.42 14.11 6.23
C ASN A 726 8.64 14.29 5.33
N THR A 727 8.73 15.42 4.64
CA THR A 727 9.79 15.75 3.69
C THR A 727 11.18 15.79 4.33
N THR A 728 11.27 16.12 5.63
CA THR A 728 12.55 16.14 6.36
C THR A 728 13.15 14.75 6.51
N SER A 729 12.33 13.75 6.87
CA SER A 729 12.76 12.35 7.02
C SER A 729 12.64 11.52 5.74
N GLN A 730 12.00 12.08 4.69
CA GLN A 730 11.71 11.43 3.41
C GLN A 730 12.05 12.38 2.26
N PRO A 731 13.34 12.69 2.05
CA PRO A 731 13.75 13.75 1.13
C PRO A 731 13.66 13.37 -0.36
N THR A 732 13.41 12.12 -0.69
CA THR A 732 13.35 11.61 -2.07
C THR A 732 11.99 10.99 -2.37
N LEU A 733 11.60 10.96 -3.65
CA LEU A 733 10.39 10.30 -4.11
C LEU A 733 10.38 8.81 -3.72
N TYR A 734 11.50 8.12 -3.83
CA TYR A 734 11.64 6.73 -3.43
C TYR A 734 11.31 6.52 -1.94
N ALA A 735 11.90 7.34 -1.06
CA ALA A 735 11.64 7.26 0.38
C ALA A 735 10.17 7.57 0.71
N GLN A 736 9.57 8.56 0.03
CA GLN A 736 8.15 8.89 0.19
C GLN A 736 7.23 7.74 -0.26
N LEU A 737 7.52 7.12 -1.42
CA LEU A 737 6.78 5.95 -1.90
C LEU A 737 6.96 4.75 -0.97
N GLN A 738 8.19 4.44 -0.59
CA GLN A 738 8.50 3.29 0.25
C GLN A 738 7.74 3.34 1.58
N ARG A 739 7.68 4.51 2.22
CA ARG A 739 7.04 4.67 3.53
C ARG A 739 5.53 4.83 3.47
N ASN A 740 5.00 5.45 2.42
CA ASN A 740 3.60 5.91 2.41
C ASN A 740 2.70 5.15 1.42
N LEU A 741 3.24 4.39 0.47
CA LEU A 741 2.44 3.78 -0.60
C LEU A 741 1.31 2.87 -0.07
N VAL A 742 1.59 2.05 0.94
CA VAL A 742 0.57 1.19 1.57
C VAL A 742 -0.55 2.02 2.17
N GLN A 743 -0.20 3.13 2.82
CA GLN A 743 -1.19 4.04 3.40
C GLN A 743 -1.97 4.79 2.34
N ILE A 744 -1.31 5.26 1.28
CA ILE A 744 -1.96 5.91 0.12
C ILE A 744 -2.96 4.95 -0.53
N ASN A 745 -2.59 3.69 -0.73
CA ASN A 745 -3.47 2.68 -1.32
C ASN A 745 -4.69 2.38 -0.44
N SER A 746 -4.57 2.50 0.87
CA SER A 746 -5.66 2.28 1.83
C SER A 746 -6.44 3.55 2.22
N LEU A 747 -6.12 4.72 1.65
CA LEU A 747 -6.82 5.97 1.95
C LEU A 747 -8.29 5.89 1.62
N LYS A 748 -9.10 6.40 2.55
CA LYS A 748 -10.53 6.61 2.43
C LYS A 748 -10.87 8.09 2.64
N GLU A 749 -11.98 8.54 2.09
CA GLU A 749 -12.42 9.94 2.21
C GLU A 749 -12.50 10.46 3.67
N PRO A 750 -12.92 9.68 4.67
CA PRO A 750 -12.86 10.12 6.06
C PRO A 750 -11.46 10.47 6.59
N ASP A 751 -10.40 9.91 5.98
CA ASP A 751 -9.02 10.21 6.40
C ASP A 751 -8.63 11.67 6.08
N LEU A 752 -9.30 12.31 5.11
CA LEU A 752 -9.07 13.70 4.73
C LEU A 752 -9.60 14.70 5.76
N CYS A 753 -10.42 14.26 6.73
CA CYS A 753 -11.02 15.12 7.74
C CYS A 753 -10.05 15.38 8.89
N SER A 754 -9.02 16.19 8.68
CA SER A 754 -8.28 16.80 9.77
C SER A 754 -9.02 18.06 10.27
N SER A 755 -8.90 18.39 11.56
CA SER A 755 -9.51 19.60 12.15
C SER A 755 -9.16 20.88 11.39
N ASP A 756 -7.95 20.95 10.82
CA ASP A 756 -7.48 22.13 10.10
C ASP A 756 -8.06 22.26 8.69
N ILE A 757 -8.40 21.15 8.04
CA ILE A 757 -9.00 21.12 6.69
C ILE A 757 -10.49 21.49 6.73
N VAL A 758 -11.17 21.27 7.86
CA VAL A 758 -12.63 21.39 8.00
C VAL A 758 -13.05 22.69 8.67
N ARG A 759 -12.13 23.47 9.27
CA ARG A 759 -12.43 24.66 10.07
C ARG A 759 -13.36 25.66 9.40
N ASP A 760 -13.14 25.95 8.12
CA ASP A 760 -13.89 26.97 7.40
C ASP A 760 -15.13 26.44 6.69
N ARG A 761 -15.48 25.16 6.85
CA ARG A 761 -16.56 24.51 6.11
C ARG A 761 -17.53 23.79 7.02
N VAL A 762 -18.77 23.66 6.54
CA VAL A 762 -19.78 22.83 7.20
C VAL A 762 -19.51 21.37 6.83
N PHE A 763 -19.37 20.52 7.83
CA PHE A 763 -19.17 19.10 7.65
C PHE A 763 -20.51 18.35 7.60
N ILE A 764 -20.74 17.54 6.58
CA ILE A 764 -21.93 16.69 6.45
C ILE A 764 -21.53 15.24 6.48
N SER A 765 -22.07 14.46 7.40
CA SER A 765 -21.72 13.03 7.53
C SER A 765 -22.84 12.19 8.13
N THR A 766 -22.68 10.88 8.00
CA THR A 766 -23.49 9.94 8.78
C THR A 766 -22.87 9.71 10.16
N VAL A 767 -23.69 9.20 11.11
CA VAL A 767 -23.27 8.90 12.48
C VAL A 767 -21.99 8.03 12.51
N HIS A 768 -21.97 6.96 11.70
CA HIS A 768 -20.81 6.04 11.67
C HIS A 768 -19.51 6.69 11.19
N LYS A 769 -19.60 7.58 10.21
CA LYS A 769 -18.44 8.26 9.63
C LYS A 769 -17.98 9.47 10.48
N ALA A 770 -18.85 9.98 11.32
CA ALA A 770 -18.55 11.08 12.24
C ALA A 770 -17.90 10.61 13.56
N LYS A 771 -17.89 9.29 13.84
CA LYS A 771 -17.28 8.76 15.06
C LYS A 771 -15.80 9.18 15.18
N GLY A 772 -15.41 9.65 16.35
CA GLY A 772 -14.06 10.16 16.64
C GLY A 772 -13.79 11.57 16.12
N LEU A 773 -14.80 12.29 15.57
CA LEU A 773 -14.73 13.71 15.25
C LEU A 773 -15.15 14.56 16.45
N GLU A 774 -14.62 15.78 16.52
CA GLU A 774 -14.97 16.79 17.51
C GLU A 774 -15.33 18.08 16.77
N PHE A 775 -16.41 18.75 17.24
CA PHE A 775 -16.91 19.99 16.67
C PHE A 775 -17.24 20.96 17.80
N ASP A 776 -17.12 22.29 17.54
CA ASP A 776 -17.47 23.35 18.50
C ASP A 776 -19.00 23.48 18.62
#